data_54736f1b3dd06b044993737926996dba
#
_entry.id   54736f1b3dd06b044993737926996dba
#
_cell.length_a   1.000
_cell.length_b   1.000
_cell.length_c   1.000
_cell.angle_alpha   90.00
_cell.angle_beta   90.00
_cell.angle_gamma   90.00
#
_symmetry.space_group_name_H-M   'P 1'
#
loop_
_entity.id
_entity.type
_entity.pdbx_description
1 polymer ?
#
loop_
_entity_poly.entity_id
_entity_poly.type
_entity_poly.pdbx_seq_one_letter_code
_entity_poly.pdbx_strand_id
1 'polypeptide(L)'
;MQEKFNHIEVERAAQDHWQAKDAYRVTEDGSKPKYYACSMLPYPSGKLHMGHVRNYTINDMLTRQLRMKGFNVLMPMGWDAFGLPAENAALKNKVPPAKWTYENIAYMKKQMQAMGLAIDWSREVATCDPEYYKWNQWLFLKMLEKGIAYRKTQVVNWDPVDQTVLANEQVIDGRGWRTGALVEKREIPGYYLGITNYAQELLDHVQVGNEKATLNGWPDKVRLMQENWIGKSAGVRFAFTHDIKGADGQLIQDGKMYVFTTRADTIMGVTFCAVAPEHPLALHAAASSPELAAFIDECKKGGTTEAELAVKEKEGKPTGLFVTHPITGAQVEVWIGNYVLMSYGDGAVMGVPAHDERDFAFANKYGLPIKQVVAVEGQAAYDDKQWSDWYGDKERGVLINSGDLDGLNHKDAVQAVAKIVGDKGLGELKTTWRLRDWGISRQRYWGTPIPIIHCADCGPQPVPEKDLPVVLPQDLVPDGSGNPLVKSEAFHAGVVCPCCGKPARRETDTMDTFVDSSWYFMRYCDAKNSEQMVADGADYWMPMDQYIGGVEHAILHLLYARFWTKVMRDLGLVKIDEPFTKLLTQGMVLNHIYSRRTAKGAKEYFWPKDVEHVFDDSGKIIGAKLKVEVDSADGLLPVGTAIDYEGVGTMSKSKNNGVDPQDLIEKYGADTARLYTMFTSPPELTLEWNDAAVEGSYRFLRRVYNFGSKLTGMDMASAVQGVAGAKSLDDVEFGKAAKALRLEIHNVLKQVEYDYSRMQYNTVVSGAMKMINALEDFKALDDTGAKVALIEGFGILLRVLYPATPHLAHVLWSELGYANHLGDLLDAPWPQVDPKALVQDEISLVLQVNGKLRGAILVSATADKAAIEAAALANEEYQKFAEGRAPKKIIVVPGRLVNIVV
;
A
#
# COMPACT_ATOMS: atom_id res chain seq x y z
N MET A 1 40.73 17.18 -1.59
CA MET A 1 39.93 15.89 -1.75
C MET A 1 40.83 14.72 -1.42
N GLN A 2 40.34 13.76 -0.66
CA GLN A 2 41.11 12.54 -0.31
C GLN A 2 41.31 11.68 -1.55
N GLU A 3 42.45 10.96 -1.62
CA GLU A 3 42.77 10.10 -2.77
C GLU A 3 41.86 8.87 -2.89
N LYS A 4 41.35 8.39 -1.76
CA LYS A 4 40.47 7.20 -1.70
C LYS A 4 39.08 7.55 -1.16
N PHE A 5 38.10 6.96 -1.78
CA PHE A 5 36.73 7.04 -1.31
C PHE A 5 36.58 6.40 0.08
N ASN A 6 36.19 7.21 1.06
CA ASN A 6 35.87 6.78 2.44
C ASN A 6 34.45 7.20 2.74
N HIS A 7 33.50 6.27 2.69
CA HIS A 7 32.09 6.55 2.88
C HIS A 7 31.78 7.15 4.25
N ILE A 8 32.50 6.78 5.31
CA ILE A 8 32.27 7.28 6.67
C ILE A 8 32.53 8.77 6.73
N GLU A 9 33.65 9.22 6.17
CA GLU A 9 34.02 10.63 6.17
C GLU A 9 33.16 11.47 5.24
N VAL A 10 32.80 10.93 4.08
CA VAL A 10 31.89 11.57 3.11
C VAL A 10 30.52 11.77 3.74
N GLU A 11 29.97 10.79 4.39
CA GLU A 11 28.66 10.87 5.06
C GLU A 11 28.69 11.87 6.21
N ARG A 12 29.74 11.83 7.03
CA ARG A 12 29.88 12.78 8.12
C ARG A 12 29.92 14.22 7.62
N ALA A 13 30.75 14.51 6.62
CA ALA A 13 30.87 15.86 6.05
C ALA A 13 29.53 16.37 5.50
N ALA A 14 28.79 15.54 4.78
CA ALA A 14 27.50 15.92 4.23
C ALA A 14 26.45 16.14 5.34
N GLN A 15 26.35 15.21 6.27
CA GLN A 15 25.37 15.31 7.37
C GLN A 15 25.63 16.48 8.30
N ASP A 16 26.90 16.77 8.64
CA ASP A 16 27.28 17.94 9.43
C ASP A 16 26.90 19.24 8.72
N HIS A 17 27.10 19.30 7.42
CA HIS A 17 26.72 20.47 6.62
C HIS A 17 25.21 20.70 6.63
N TRP A 18 24.42 19.65 6.40
CA TRP A 18 22.96 19.75 6.40
C TRP A 18 22.40 20.12 7.77
N GLN A 19 22.98 19.54 8.83
CA GLN A 19 22.59 19.85 10.21
C GLN A 19 22.91 21.31 10.57
N ALA A 20 24.09 21.79 10.22
CA ALA A 20 24.51 23.17 10.49
C ALA A 20 23.61 24.21 9.80
N LYS A 21 23.09 23.87 8.62
CA LYS A 21 22.17 24.73 7.86
C LYS A 21 20.70 24.56 8.25
N ASP A 22 20.35 23.58 9.08
CA ASP A 22 18.96 23.18 9.26
C ASP A 22 18.24 22.98 7.90
N ALA A 23 18.88 22.18 7.02
CA ALA A 23 18.67 22.20 5.57
C ALA A 23 17.27 21.75 5.14
N TYR A 24 16.58 20.97 5.98
CA TYR A 24 15.32 20.33 5.61
C TYR A 24 14.10 20.96 6.27
N ARG A 25 14.32 21.94 7.12
CA ARG A 25 13.22 22.68 7.74
C ARG A 25 12.53 23.56 6.71
N VAL A 26 11.20 23.43 6.63
CA VAL A 26 10.39 24.17 5.67
C VAL A 26 9.32 25.00 6.37
N THR A 27 8.91 26.06 5.71
CA THR A 27 7.81 26.93 6.13
C THR A 27 6.81 27.06 4.99
N GLU A 28 5.65 27.64 5.27
CA GLU A 28 4.57 27.86 4.30
C GLU A 28 4.90 29.06 3.41
N ASP A 29 5.80 28.87 2.45
CA ASP A 29 6.24 29.91 1.51
C ASP A 29 5.34 29.99 0.28
N GLY A 30 4.46 31.00 0.24
CA GLY A 30 3.55 31.23 -0.86
C GLY A 30 4.18 31.68 -2.18
N SER A 31 5.50 32.02 -2.19
CA SER A 31 6.22 32.40 -3.41
C SER A 31 6.66 31.22 -4.28
N LYS A 32 6.58 29.98 -3.73
CA LYS A 32 6.96 28.75 -4.42
C LYS A 32 5.78 27.81 -4.54
N PRO A 33 5.70 26.99 -5.59
CA PRO A 33 4.75 25.88 -5.63
C PRO A 33 5.08 24.88 -4.53
N LYS A 34 4.06 24.44 -3.79
CA LYS A 34 4.24 23.45 -2.74
C LYS A 34 4.27 22.03 -3.31
N TYR A 35 4.99 21.16 -2.62
CA TYR A 35 4.89 19.72 -2.84
C TYR A 35 4.99 18.99 -1.51
N TYR A 36 3.98 18.23 -1.18
CA TYR A 36 3.94 17.43 0.04
C TYR A 36 4.02 15.94 -0.32
N ALA A 37 5.09 15.30 0.09
CA ALA A 37 5.32 13.88 -0.13
C ALA A 37 5.60 13.18 1.20
N CYS A 38 4.89 12.11 1.48
CA CYS A 38 4.96 11.42 2.76
C CYS A 38 5.03 9.91 2.57
N SER A 39 5.91 9.27 3.32
CA SER A 39 5.88 7.83 3.51
C SER A 39 4.88 7.46 4.59
N MET A 40 4.24 6.29 4.47
CA MET A 40 3.33 5.80 5.50
C MET A 40 4.05 5.74 6.86
N LEU A 41 3.33 6.13 7.90
CA LEU A 41 3.83 6.28 9.25
C LEU A 41 4.40 4.97 9.78
N PRO A 42 5.71 4.91 10.14
CA PRO A 42 6.30 3.69 10.64
C PRO A 42 5.88 3.39 12.08
N TYR A 43 5.79 2.11 12.39
CA TYR A 43 5.66 1.62 13.76
C TYR A 43 7.04 1.46 14.40
N PRO A 44 7.28 1.95 15.63
CA PRO A 44 8.58 1.85 16.29
C PRO A 44 8.81 0.44 16.86
N SER A 45 9.11 -0.50 15.97
CA SER A 45 9.20 -1.95 16.25
C SER A 45 10.57 -2.43 16.74
N GLY A 46 11.55 -1.54 16.83
CA GLY A 46 12.92 -1.84 17.29
C GLY A 46 13.98 -1.31 16.37
N LYS A 47 14.01 -1.70 15.12
CA LYS A 47 14.97 -1.25 14.12
C LYS A 47 14.36 -1.24 12.72
N LEU A 48 14.92 -0.45 11.82
CA LEU A 48 14.53 -0.43 10.42
C LEU A 48 14.82 -1.79 9.75
N HIS A 49 14.00 -2.13 8.79
CA HIS A 49 14.23 -3.22 7.84
C HIS A 49 14.40 -2.67 6.42
N MET A 50 14.81 -3.53 5.47
CA MET A 50 15.10 -3.09 4.10
C MET A 50 13.88 -2.53 3.36
N GLY A 51 12.68 -2.94 3.73
CA GLY A 51 11.45 -2.33 3.21
C GLY A 51 11.31 -0.86 3.58
N HIS A 52 11.68 -0.49 4.80
CA HIS A 52 11.74 0.92 5.22
C HIS A 52 12.79 1.70 4.42
N VAL A 53 13.99 1.14 4.26
CA VAL A 53 15.07 1.76 3.47
C VAL A 53 14.61 2.06 2.06
N ARG A 54 13.96 1.10 1.42
CA ARG A 54 13.41 1.25 0.06
C ARG A 54 12.35 2.34 -0.01
N ASN A 55 11.37 2.28 0.89
CA ASN A 55 10.26 3.25 0.94
C ASN A 55 10.79 4.69 1.10
N TYR A 56 11.62 4.92 2.12
CA TYR A 56 12.09 6.26 2.44
C TYR A 56 13.05 6.80 1.40
N THR A 57 13.82 5.94 0.75
CA THR A 57 14.68 6.34 -0.36
C THR A 57 13.88 6.74 -1.59
N ILE A 58 12.79 6.03 -1.91
CA ILE A 58 11.87 6.44 -2.98
C ILE A 58 11.36 7.85 -2.74
N ASN A 59 10.88 8.12 -1.54
CA ASN A 59 10.38 9.44 -1.17
C ASN A 59 11.47 10.51 -1.21
N ASP A 60 12.65 10.19 -0.72
CA ASP A 60 13.78 11.10 -0.68
C ASP A 60 14.27 11.47 -2.10
N MET A 61 14.29 10.52 -3.01
CA MET A 61 14.59 10.79 -4.42
C MET A 61 13.60 11.77 -5.05
N LEU A 62 12.31 11.55 -4.82
CA LEU A 62 11.26 12.43 -5.31
C LEU A 62 11.43 13.84 -4.78
N THR A 63 11.60 13.98 -3.48
CA THR A 63 11.64 15.29 -2.81
C THR A 63 12.90 16.08 -3.12
N ARG A 64 14.07 15.44 -3.17
CA ARG A 64 15.32 16.13 -3.51
C ARG A 64 15.31 16.65 -4.94
N GLN A 65 14.81 15.88 -5.89
CA GLN A 65 14.72 16.31 -7.29
C GLN A 65 13.74 17.47 -7.46
N LEU A 66 12.58 17.43 -6.79
CA LEU A 66 11.58 18.50 -6.86
C LEU A 66 12.06 19.80 -6.22
N ARG A 67 12.82 19.73 -5.13
CA ARG A 67 13.44 20.91 -4.53
C ARG A 67 14.38 21.62 -5.53
N MET A 68 15.17 20.83 -6.27
CA MET A 68 16.03 21.38 -7.34
C MET A 68 15.21 21.98 -8.49
N LYS A 69 13.97 21.56 -8.68
CA LYS A 69 13.04 22.15 -9.65
C LYS A 69 12.33 23.41 -9.14
N GLY A 70 12.62 23.84 -7.94
CA GLY A 70 12.10 25.09 -7.36
C GLY A 70 10.84 24.92 -6.49
N PHE A 71 10.44 23.69 -6.19
CA PHE A 71 9.31 23.45 -5.29
C PHE A 71 9.69 23.69 -3.82
N ASN A 72 8.72 24.15 -3.05
CA ASN A 72 8.77 24.11 -1.60
C ASN A 72 8.27 22.74 -1.15
N VAL A 73 9.17 21.90 -0.65
CA VAL A 73 8.91 20.48 -0.45
C VAL A 73 8.84 20.15 1.03
N LEU A 74 7.74 19.50 1.45
CA LEU A 74 7.60 18.93 2.80
C LEU A 74 7.75 17.40 2.72
N MET A 75 8.72 16.90 3.48
CA MET A 75 8.91 15.47 3.76
C MET A 75 9.02 15.28 5.28
N PRO A 76 7.92 15.03 5.98
CA PRO A 76 7.92 14.82 7.42
C PRO A 76 8.11 13.37 7.80
N MET A 77 8.29 13.12 9.10
CA MET A 77 8.35 11.79 9.68
C MET A 77 7.78 11.81 11.10
N GLY A 78 7.23 10.70 11.52
CA GLY A 78 6.70 10.48 12.85
C GLY A 78 6.54 9.00 13.15
N TRP A 79 5.75 8.69 14.18
CA TRP A 79 5.66 7.35 14.74
C TRP A 79 4.23 6.97 15.03
N ASP A 80 3.81 5.85 14.47
CA ASP A 80 2.59 5.14 14.84
C ASP A 80 2.91 4.30 16.08
N ALA A 81 2.73 4.90 17.26
CA ALA A 81 3.42 4.47 18.48
C ALA A 81 2.52 3.73 19.47
N PHE A 82 1.24 3.61 19.19
CA PHE A 82 0.31 2.82 19.97
C PHE A 82 0.16 1.39 19.41
N GLY A 83 -0.41 0.51 20.20
CA GLY A 83 -0.88 -0.78 19.72
C GLY A 83 -0.26 -2.00 20.40
N LEU A 84 -0.66 -3.13 19.90
CA LEU A 84 -0.43 -4.44 20.45
C LEU A 84 1.04 -4.86 20.54
N PRO A 85 1.90 -4.56 19.54
CA PRO A 85 3.31 -4.96 19.61
C PRO A 85 4.03 -4.39 20.84
N ALA A 86 3.74 -3.14 21.22
CA ALA A 86 4.30 -2.54 22.43
C ALA A 86 3.79 -3.22 23.71
N GLU A 87 2.50 -3.53 23.78
CA GLU A 87 1.93 -4.27 24.91
C GLU A 87 2.50 -5.68 25.03
N ASN A 88 2.69 -6.39 23.93
CA ASN A 88 3.28 -7.74 23.91
C ASN A 88 4.73 -7.71 24.37
N ALA A 89 5.52 -6.73 23.92
CA ALA A 89 6.89 -6.53 24.37
C ALA A 89 6.94 -6.18 25.87
N ALA A 90 6.03 -5.32 26.33
CA ALA A 90 5.89 -4.95 27.73
C ALA A 90 5.56 -6.15 28.62
N LEU A 91 4.65 -6.99 28.19
CA LEU A 91 4.28 -8.23 28.87
C LEU A 91 5.48 -9.20 28.97
N LYS A 92 6.20 -9.39 27.87
CA LYS A 92 7.37 -10.27 27.80
C LYS A 92 8.52 -9.78 28.65
N ASN A 93 8.81 -8.47 28.60
CA ASN A 93 9.99 -7.87 29.23
C ASN A 93 9.69 -7.28 30.62
N LYS A 94 8.43 -7.33 31.06
CA LYS A 94 7.96 -6.79 32.34
C LYS A 94 8.32 -5.30 32.55
N VAL A 95 8.12 -4.52 31.50
CA VAL A 95 8.35 -3.07 31.48
C VAL A 95 7.11 -2.36 30.96
N PRO A 96 6.93 -1.04 31.24
CA PRO A 96 5.83 -0.29 30.63
C PRO A 96 5.96 -0.21 29.12
N PRO A 97 4.86 -0.25 28.35
CA PRO A 97 4.90 -0.06 26.89
C PRO A 97 5.56 1.24 26.45
N ALA A 98 5.38 2.32 27.19
CA ALA A 98 5.98 3.62 26.91
C ALA A 98 7.50 3.55 26.82
N LYS A 99 8.15 2.88 27.75
CA LYS A 99 9.61 2.75 27.78
C LYS A 99 10.14 2.08 26.51
N TRP A 100 9.59 0.95 26.16
CA TRP A 100 9.95 0.21 24.95
C TRP A 100 9.73 1.06 23.69
N THR A 101 8.59 1.73 23.61
CA THR A 101 8.21 2.58 22.46
C THR A 101 9.18 3.74 22.26
N TYR A 102 9.46 4.52 23.29
CA TYR A 102 10.34 5.68 23.18
C TYR A 102 11.81 5.30 22.92
N GLU A 103 12.28 4.19 23.48
CA GLU A 103 13.62 3.67 23.18
C GLU A 103 13.73 3.27 21.69
N ASN A 104 12.70 2.61 21.14
CA ASN A 104 12.66 2.26 19.74
C ASN A 104 12.58 3.47 18.81
N ILE A 105 11.80 4.48 19.17
CA ILE A 105 11.73 5.74 18.43
C ILE A 105 13.12 6.38 18.33
N ALA A 106 13.81 6.50 19.46
CA ALA A 106 15.14 7.11 19.49
C ALA A 106 16.16 6.35 18.63
N TYR A 107 16.14 5.03 18.67
CA TYR A 107 17.04 4.19 17.88
C TYR A 107 16.74 4.25 16.39
N MET A 108 15.48 4.07 16.01
CA MET A 108 15.07 4.12 14.60
C MET A 108 15.29 5.50 13.97
N LYS A 109 15.08 6.56 14.75
CA LYS A 109 15.39 7.94 14.31
C LYS A 109 16.85 8.11 13.96
N LYS A 110 17.76 7.58 14.78
CA LYS A 110 19.21 7.58 14.49
C LYS A 110 19.52 6.84 13.20
N GLN A 111 18.88 5.71 12.96
CA GLN A 111 19.05 4.95 11.73
C GLN A 111 18.58 5.74 10.50
N MET A 112 17.44 6.43 10.58
CA MET A 112 16.94 7.28 9.50
C MET A 112 17.88 8.46 9.22
N GLN A 113 18.43 9.07 10.26
CA GLN A 113 19.41 10.13 10.13
C GLN A 113 20.70 9.63 9.47
N ALA A 114 21.14 8.43 9.83
CA ALA A 114 22.31 7.80 9.20
C ALA A 114 22.11 7.50 7.71
N MET A 115 20.89 7.32 7.24
CA MET A 115 20.54 7.18 5.83
C MET A 115 20.62 8.49 5.05
N GLY A 116 20.75 9.63 5.71
CA GLY A 116 20.81 10.95 5.09
C GLY A 116 19.50 11.42 4.48
N LEU A 117 18.37 10.99 5.01
CA LEU A 117 17.05 11.38 4.52
C LEU A 117 16.75 12.85 4.78
N ALA A 118 16.15 13.52 3.80
CA ALA A 118 15.80 14.95 3.84
C ALA A 118 14.53 15.23 4.64
N ILE A 119 14.47 14.75 5.86
CA ILE A 119 13.29 14.83 6.73
C ILE A 119 13.30 16.14 7.53
N ASP A 120 12.17 16.85 7.53
CA ASP A 120 11.93 17.96 8.44
C ASP A 120 11.49 17.43 9.81
N TRP A 121 12.48 17.19 10.68
CA TRP A 121 12.23 16.65 12.02
C TRP A 121 11.54 17.64 12.98
N SER A 122 11.47 18.93 12.62
CA SER A 122 10.72 19.90 13.42
C SER A 122 9.21 19.62 13.46
N ARG A 123 8.73 18.80 12.55
CA ARG A 123 7.33 18.38 12.44
C ARG A 123 7.06 16.96 12.95
N GLU A 124 8.03 16.36 13.60
CA GLU A 124 7.92 15.02 14.17
C GLU A 124 6.74 14.91 15.12
N VAL A 125 5.95 13.85 14.96
CA VAL A 125 4.86 13.50 15.86
C VAL A 125 5.00 12.04 16.30
N ALA A 126 4.58 11.73 17.51
CA ALA A 126 4.38 10.36 17.99
C ALA A 126 2.93 10.25 18.45
N THR A 127 2.21 9.26 17.91
CA THR A 127 0.77 9.14 18.20
C THR A 127 0.46 8.82 19.66
N CYS A 128 1.44 8.31 20.40
CA CYS A 128 1.32 8.05 21.83
C CYS A 128 1.55 9.28 22.74
N ASP A 129 1.91 10.42 22.17
CA ASP A 129 2.06 11.65 22.93
C ASP A 129 0.70 12.31 23.17
N PRO A 130 0.44 12.81 24.40
CA PRO A 130 -0.82 13.49 24.72
C PRO A 130 -1.14 14.67 23.82
N GLU A 131 -0.13 15.39 23.34
CA GLU A 131 -0.26 16.51 22.41
C GLU A 131 -0.86 16.09 21.08
N TYR A 132 -0.66 14.83 20.68
CA TYR A 132 -1.24 14.27 19.46
C TYR A 132 -2.62 13.67 19.75
N TYR A 133 -2.73 12.71 20.68
CA TYR A 133 -3.98 11.98 20.85
C TYR A 133 -5.09 12.80 21.51
N LYS A 134 -4.76 13.92 22.13
CA LYS A 134 -5.74 14.93 22.54
C LYS A 134 -6.75 15.22 21.42
N TRP A 135 -6.24 15.32 20.17
CA TRP A 135 -7.07 15.66 19.03
C TRP A 135 -7.90 14.49 18.50
N ASN A 136 -7.45 13.26 18.72
CA ASN A 136 -8.30 12.07 18.52
C ASN A 136 -9.53 12.15 19.47
N GLN A 137 -9.29 12.50 20.70
CA GLN A 137 -10.34 12.63 21.71
C GLN A 137 -11.28 13.81 21.40
N TRP A 138 -10.72 14.94 21.05
CA TRP A 138 -11.50 16.13 20.69
C TRP A 138 -12.41 15.89 19.47
N LEU A 139 -11.87 15.30 18.41
CA LEU A 139 -12.65 15.01 17.22
C LEU A 139 -13.71 13.95 17.47
N PHE A 140 -13.40 12.94 18.28
CA PHE A 140 -14.38 11.96 18.73
C PHE A 140 -15.57 12.63 19.42
N LEU A 141 -15.33 13.60 20.32
CA LEU A 141 -16.39 14.35 20.97
C LEU A 141 -17.24 15.17 19.98
N LYS A 142 -16.58 15.77 18.98
CA LYS A 142 -17.31 16.50 17.90
C LYS A 142 -18.16 15.56 17.06
N MET A 143 -17.65 14.39 16.75
CA MET A 143 -18.43 13.36 16.03
C MET A 143 -19.60 12.84 16.88
N LEU A 144 -19.41 12.71 18.18
CA LEU A 144 -20.46 12.29 19.11
C LEU A 144 -21.60 13.31 19.16
N GLU A 145 -21.28 14.61 19.22
CA GLU A 145 -22.26 15.69 19.14
C GLU A 145 -23.08 15.65 17.83
N LYS A 146 -22.45 15.30 16.72
CA LYS A 146 -23.08 15.24 15.39
C LYS A 146 -23.76 13.89 15.09
N GLY A 147 -23.68 12.93 15.98
CA GLY A 147 -24.22 11.58 15.78
C GLY A 147 -23.43 10.72 14.80
N ILE A 148 -22.27 11.17 14.35
CA ILE A 148 -21.34 10.37 13.52
C ILE A 148 -20.72 9.26 14.38
N ALA A 149 -20.34 9.59 15.61
CA ALA A 149 -19.95 8.61 16.63
C ALA A 149 -21.16 8.27 17.49
N TYR A 150 -21.32 7.02 17.84
CA TYR A 150 -22.42 6.53 18.66
C TYR A 150 -22.03 5.26 19.43
N ARG A 151 -22.75 4.99 20.52
CA ARG A 151 -22.54 3.78 21.33
C ARG A 151 -23.58 2.73 20.95
N LYS A 152 -23.14 1.50 20.74
CA LYS A 152 -24.01 0.38 20.37
C LYS A 152 -23.47 -0.91 20.94
N THR A 153 -24.38 -1.81 21.34
CA THR A 153 -24.02 -3.19 21.69
C THR A 153 -24.06 -4.04 20.44
N GLN A 154 -22.98 -4.73 20.13
CA GLN A 154 -22.89 -5.65 19.00
C GLN A 154 -22.21 -6.96 19.38
N VAL A 155 -22.45 -7.99 18.57
CA VAL A 155 -21.74 -9.26 18.67
C VAL A 155 -20.31 -9.08 18.15
N VAL A 156 -19.33 -9.42 18.97
CA VAL A 156 -17.90 -9.31 18.67
C VAL A 156 -17.18 -10.62 18.97
N ASN A 157 -15.98 -10.78 18.42
CA ASN A 157 -15.10 -11.90 18.74
C ASN A 157 -14.44 -11.62 20.08
N TRP A 158 -14.65 -12.51 21.04
CA TRP A 158 -14.09 -12.38 22.39
C TRP A 158 -13.07 -13.49 22.66
N ASP A 159 -11.89 -13.11 23.12
CA ASP A 159 -10.90 -14.05 23.63
C ASP A 159 -11.11 -14.20 25.14
N PRO A 160 -11.54 -15.37 25.65
CA PRO A 160 -11.83 -15.54 27.07
C PRO A 160 -10.58 -15.61 27.96
N VAL A 161 -9.41 -15.88 27.39
CA VAL A 161 -8.13 -15.90 28.13
C VAL A 161 -7.56 -14.49 28.26
N ASP A 162 -7.46 -13.76 27.15
CA ASP A 162 -7.01 -12.37 27.16
C ASP A 162 -8.06 -11.37 27.63
N GLN A 163 -9.30 -11.79 27.72
CA GLN A 163 -10.44 -10.95 28.11
C GLN A 163 -10.54 -9.66 27.29
N THR A 164 -10.52 -9.80 25.97
CA THR A 164 -10.55 -8.68 25.04
C THR A 164 -11.27 -9.05 23.75
N VAL A 165 -11.77 -8.02 23.07
CA VAL A 165 -12.28 -8.14 21.71
C VAL A 165 -11.12 -8.32 20.76
N LEU A 166 -11.26 -9.26 19.83
CA LEU A 166 -10.36 -9.46 18.72
C LEU A 166 -10.98 -8.92 17.43
N ALA A 167 -10.18 -8.21 16.64
CA ALA A 167 -10.52 -7.92 15.26
C ALA A 167 -10.63 -9.24 14.47
N ASN A 168 -11.38 -9.25 13.38
CA ASN A 168 -11.54 -10.45 12.57
C ASN A 168 -10.20 -11.03 12.08
N GLU A 169 -9.24 -10.16 11.77
CA GLU A 169 -7.89 -10.54 11.34
C GLU A 169 -7.06 -11.23 12.43
N GLN A 170 -7.48 -11.11 13.69
CA GLN A 170 -6.82 -11.70 14.84
C GLN A 170 -7.42 -13.07 15.24
N VAL A 171 -8.39 -13.54 14.47
CA VAL A 171 -8.99 -14.87 14.66
C VAL A 171 -8.48 -15.78 13.54
N ILE A 172 -7.78 -16.85 13.92
CA ILE A 172 -7.21 -17.85 13.02
C ILE A 172 -7.82 -19.21 13.37
N ASP A 173 -8.52 -19.81 12.41
CA ASP A 173 -9.21 -21.09 12.60
C ASP A 173 -10.12 -21.13 13.83
N GLY A 174 -10.83 -20.02 14.09
CA GLY A 174 -11.73 -19.90 15.23
C GLY A 174 -11.04 -19.68 16.57
N ARG A 175 -9.73 -19.46 16.57
CA ARG A 175 -8.90 -19.26 17.76
C ARG A 175 -8.23 -17.89 17.77
N GLY A 176 -8.04 -17.34 18.98
CA GLY A 176 -7.23 -16.14 19.14
C GLY A 176 -5.81 -16.36 18.69
N TRP A 177 -5.29 -15.44 17.89
CA TRP A 177 -3.94 -15.53 17.32
C TRP A 177 -2.83 -15.60 18.38
N ARG A 178 -3.05 -15.00 19.55
CA ARG A 178 -2.07 -14.93 20.65
C ARG A 178 -2.22 -16.08 21.63
N THR A 179 -3.43 -16.35 22.09
CA THR A 179 -3.69 -17.29 23.17
C THR A 179 -3.97 -18.71 22.69
N GLY A 180 -4.39 -18.85 21.41
CA GLY A 180 -4.91 -20.13 20.90
C GLY A 180 -6.25 -20.56 21.47
N ALA A 181 -6.87 -19.72 22.32
CA ALA A 181 -8.18 -19.98 22.90
C ALA A 181 -9.28 -19.93 21.83
N LEU A 182 -10.30 -20.79 21.97
CA LEU A 182 -11.49 -20.69 21.14
C LEU A 182 -12.16 -19.34 21.39
N VAL A 183 -12.39 -18.61 20.29
CA VAL A 183 -13.05 -17.31 20.32
C VAL A 183 -14.52 -17.50 20.60
N GLU A 184 -15.06 -16.70 21.50
CA GLU A 184 -16.50 -16.66 21.81
C GLU A 184 -17.15 -15.47 21.14
N LYS A 185 -18.38 -15.61 20.75
CA LYS A 185 -19.22 -14.49 20.33
C LYS A 185 -19.87 -13.88 21.58
N ARG A 186 -19.60 -12.60 21.81
CA ARG A 186 -20.22 -11.85 22.92
C ARG A 186 -20.82 -10.56 22.43
N GLU A 187 -21.91 -10.16 23.03
CA GLU A 187 -22.49 -8.84 22.87
C GLU A 187 -21.81 -7.87 23.84
N ILE A 188 -21.09 -6.91 23.30
CA ILE A 188 -20.34 -5.93 24.08
C ILE A 188 -20.68 -4.52 23.59
N PRO A 189 -20.95 -3.58 24.50
CA PRO A 189 -21.13 -2.19 24.11
C PRO A 189 -19.80 -1.57 23.67
N GLY A 190 -19.84 -0.78 22.63
CA GLY A 190 -18.67 -0.08 22.12
C GLY A 190 -19.09 1.15 21.32
N TYR A 191 -18.10 1.95 20.94
CA TYR A 191 -18.30 3.12 20.10
C TYR A 191 -18.02 2.80 18.65
N TYR A 192 -18.88 3.35 17.78
CA TYR A 192 -18.84 3.16 16.33
C TYR A 192 -18.83 4.50 15.63
N LEU A 193 -18.11 4.57 14.52
CA LEU A 193 -18.08 5.73 13.64
C LEU A 193 -18.88 5.43 12.38
N GLY A 194 -19.74 6.35 11.99
CA GLY A 194 -20.69 6.20 10.89
C GLY A 194 -20.08 6.32 9.50
N ILE A 195 -19.07 5.55 9.18
CA ILE A 195 -18.44 5.53 7.85
C ILE A 195 -19.43 5.18 6.74
N THR A 196 -20.47 4.40 7.04
CA THR A 196 -21.49 4.02 6.06
C THR A 196 -22.28 5.21 5.53
N ASN A 197 -22.38 6.30 6.29
CA ASN A 197 -23.01 7.55 5.83
C ASN A 197 -22.23 8.19 4.68
N TYR A 198 -20.96 7.85 4.54
CA TYR A 198 -20.05 8.35 3.50
C TYR A 198 -19.82 7.31 2.39
N ALA A 199 -20.48 6.16 2.42
CA ALA A 199 -20.21 5.04 1.51
C ALA A 199 -20.31 5.43 0.04
N GLN A 200 -21.34 6.17 -0.36
CA GLN A 200 -21.49 6.61 -1.76
C GLN A 200 -20.38 7.58 -2.18
N GLU A 201 -20.07 8.55 -1.34
CA GLU A 201 -19.00 9.52 -1.63
C GLU A 201 -17.62 8.83 -1.69
N LEU A 202 -17.35 7.90 -0.76
CA LEU A 202 -16.13 7.09 -0.78
C LEU A 202 -16.01 6.26 -2.06
N LEU A 203 -17.12 5.71 -2.56
CA LEU A 203 -17.15 4.97 -3.81
C LEU A 203 -16.94 5.89 -5.01
N ASP A 204 -17.68 7.01 -5.09
CA ASP A 204 -17.66 7.92 -6.24
C ASP A 204 -16.26 8.44 -6.55
N HIS A 205 -15.50 8.82 -5.52
CA HIS A 205 -14.16 9.38 -5.69
C HIS A 205 -13.10 8.35 -6.13
N VAL A 206 -13.31 7.07 -5.82
CA VAL A 206 -12.32 6.01 -6.06
C VAL A 206 -12.64 5.11 -7.25
N GLN A 207 -13.91 5.02 -7.64
CA GLN A 207 -14.33 4.08 -8.68
C GLN A 207 -13.81 4.47 -10.05
N VAL A 208 -13.17 3.51 -10.73
CA VAL A 208 -12.69 3.70 -12.10
C VAL A 208 -13.88 3.90 -13.04
N GLY A 209 -13.81 4.93 -13.87
CA GLY A 209 -14.88 5.27 -14.81
C GLY A 209 -16.06 6.06 -14.23
N ASN A 210 -16.06 6.36 -12.94
CA ASN A 210 -17.06 7.23 -12.33
C ASN A 210 -16.76 8.70 -12.69
N GLU A 211 -17.77 9.45 -13.12
CA GLU A 211 -17.63 10.87 -13.51
C GLU A 211 -17.15 11.74 -12.34
N LYS A 212 -17.44 11.35 -11.12
CA LYS A 212 -17.03 12.06 -9.89
C LYS A 212 -15.65 11.62 -9.38
N ALA A 213 -15.00 10.68 -10.05
CA ALA A 213 -13.73 10.15 -9.58
C ALA A 213 -12.65 11.23 -9.55
N THR A 214 -11.94 11.33 -8.43
CA THR A 214 -10.84 12.27 -8.18
C THR A 214 -9.50 11.57 -7.89
N LEU A 215 -9.53 10.27 -7.59
CA LEU A 215 -8.35 9.49 -7.23
C LEU A 215 -7.72 8.80 -8.45
N ASN A 216 -7.64 9.50 -9.57
CA ASN A 216 -7.07 8.98 -10.83
C ASN A 216 -5.55 8.76 -10.76
N GLY A 217 -4.87 9.36 -9.80
CA GLY A 217 -3.44 9.14 -9.52
C GLY A 217 -3.15 7.92 -8.64
N TRP A 218 -4.16 7.15 -8.27
CA TRP A 218 -4.01 5.92 -7.51
C TRP A 218 -3.92 4.71 -8.44
N PRO A 219 -3.15 3.66 -8.08
CA PRO A 219 -3.13 2.42 -8.85
C PRO A 219 -4.52 1.80 -8.99
N ASP A 220 -4.88 1.35 -10.19
CA ASP A 220 -6.20 0.76 -10.46
C ASP A 220 -6.50 -0.44 -9.56
N LYS A 221 -5.49 -1.23 -9.24
CA LYS A 221 -5.62 -2.35 -8.30
C LYS A 221 -6.11 -1.91 -6.91
N VAL A 222 -5.57 -0.83 -6.38
CA VAL A 222 -5.97 -0.28 -5.08
C VAL A 222 -7.38 0.29 -5.16
N ARG A 223 -7.70 1.00 -6.23
CA ARG A 223 -9.05 1.53 -6.47
C ARG A 223 -10.08 0.41 -6.50
N LEU A 224 -9.78 -0.68 -7.18
CA LEU A 224 -10.66 -1.86 -7.24
C LEU A 224 -10.81 -2.53 -5.86
N MET A 225 -9.73 -2.63 -5.09
CA MET A 225 -9.78 -3.17 -3.73
C MET A 225 -10.70 -2.33 -2.82
N GLN A 226 -10.62 -1.01 -2.93
CA GLN A 226 -11.49 -0.07 -2.20
C GLN A 226 -12.96 -0.22 -2.64
N GLU A 227 -13.21 -0.24 -3.94
CA GLU A 227 -14.54 -0.44 -4.52
C GLU A 227 -15.19 -1.74 -4.00
N ASN A 228 -14.44 -2.84 -4.04
CA ASN A 228 -14.93 -4.14 -3.58
C ASN A 228 -15.20 -4.16 -2.07
N TRP A 229 -14.39 -3.47 -1.28
CA TRP A 229 -14.58 -3.39 0.17
C TRP A 229 -15.80 -2.54 0.53
N ILE A 230 -16.02 -1.43 -0.15
CA ILE A 230 -17.22 -0.61 -0.01
C ILE A 230 -18.45 -1.40 -0.46
N GLY A 231 -18.33 -2.15 -1.55
CA GLY A 231 -19.24 -3.18 -1.98
C GLY A 231 -20.68 -2.72 -2.14
N LYS A 232 -20.92 -1.75 -3.01
CA LYS A 232 -22.26 -1.33 -3.38
C LYS A 232 -22.95 -2.42 -4.18
N SER A 233 -24.13 -2.82 -3.71
CA SER A 233 -25.00 -3.76 -4.41
C SER A 233 -26.40 -3.19 -4.55
N ALA A 234 -26.91 -3.13 -5.77
CA ALA A 234 -28.29 -2.76 -6.05
C ALA A 234 -29.09 -4.05 -6.29
N GLY A 235 -30.21 -4.17 -5.61
CA GLY A 235 -31.05 -5.36 -5.73
C GLY A 235 -32.44 -5.12 -5.19
N VAL A 236 -33.12 -6.22 -4.86
CA VAL A 236 -34.48 -6.21 -4.31
C VAL A 236 -34.47 -6.80 -2.90
N ARG A 237 -34.99 -6.04 -1.95
CA ARG A 237 -35.33 -6.51 -0.62
C ARG A 237 -36.79 -6.86 -0.61
N PHE A 238 -37.16 -8.09 -0.23
CA PHE A 238 -38.54 -8.51 -0.19
C PHE A 238 -38.79 -9.56 0.90
N ALA A 239 -40.05 -9.75 1.28
CA ALA A 239 -40.44 -10.67 2.33
C ALA A 239 -41.09 -11.92 1.81
N PHE A 240 -40.69 -13.07 2.38
CA PHE A 240 -41.49 -14.26 2.44
C PHE A 240 -42.42 -14.16 3.67
N THR A 241 -43.72 -14.34 3.49
CA THR A 241 -44.68 -14.21 4.56
C THR A 241 -44.85 -15.52 5.35
N HIS A 242 -45.25 -15.44 6.60
CA HIS A 242 -45.54 -16.59 7.44
C HIS A 242 -46.49 -16.23 8.57
N ASP A 243 -46.99 -17.22 9.23
CA ASP A 243 -47.90 -17.13 10.40
C ASP A 243 -47.27 -17.72 11.68
N ILE A 244 -45.93 -17.80 11.72
CA ILE A 244 -45.17 -18.37 12.83
C ILE A 244 -45.25 -17.42 14.02
N LYS A 245 -45.72 -17.90 15.16
CA LYS A 245 -45.83 -17.15 16.40
C LYS A 245 -44.76 -17.58 17.39
N GLY A 246 -44.16 -16.58 18.05
CA GLY A 246 -43.23 -16.82 19.15
C GLY A 246 -43.92 -17.27 20.43
N ALA A 247 -43.14 -17.44 21.50
CA ALA A 247 -43.65 -17.86 22.81
C ALA A 247 -44.60 -16.83 23.44
N ASP A 248 -44.52 -15.55 23.03
CA ASP A 248 -45.42 -14.46 23.41
C ASP A 248 -46.76 -14.46 22.66
N GLY A 249 -46.97 -15.35 21.74
CA GLY A 249 -48.14 -15.43 20.90
C GLY A 249 -48.21 -14.40 19.76
N GLN A 250 -47.18 -13.56 19.60
CA GLN A 250 -47.08 -12.61 18.52
C GLN A 250 -46.37 -13.21 17.32
N LEU A 251 -46.70 -12.72 16.12
CA LEU A 251 -46.01 -13.12 14.92
C LEU A 251 -44.52 -12.69 14.99
N ILE A 252 -43.61 -13.63 14.70
CA ILE A 252 -42.20 -13.33 14.63
C ILE A 252 -41.96 -12.38 13.45
N GLN A 253 -41.31 -11.25 13.70
CA GLN A 253 -41.01 -10.20 12.70
C GLN A 253 -42.28 -9.79 11.89
N ASP A 254 -43.38 -9.65 12.53
CA ASP A 254 -44.68 -9.29 11.92
C ASP A 254 -45.12 -10.22 10.78
N GLY A 255 -44.72 -11.47 10.81
CA GLY A 255 -45.02 -12.45 9.79
C GLY A 255 -44.28 -12.28 8.46
N LYS A 256 -43.13 -11.60 8.50
CA LYS A 256 -42.33 -11.31 7.32
C LYS A 256 -40.88 -11.70 7.54
N MET A 257 -40.38 -12.64 6.73
CA MET A 257 -38.94 -12.94 6.65
C MET A 257 -38.36 -12.22 5.44
N TYR A 258 -37.59 -11.14 5.69
CA TYR A 258 -36.97 -10.37 4.63
C TYR A 258 -35.68 -11.01 4.14
N VAL A 259 -35.50 -10.99 2.83
CA VAL A 259 -34.25 -11.32 2.13
C VAL A 259 -33.83 -10.19 1.22
N PHE A 260 -32.56 -10.12 0.91
CA PHE A 260 -32.01 -9.25 -0.10
C PHE A 260 -31.31 -10.07 -1.17
N THR A 261 -31.53 -9.75 -2.44
CA THR A 261 -30.85 -10.44 -3.55
C THR A 261 -30.55 -9.47 -4.70
N THR A 262 -29.37 -9.64 -5.29
CA THR A 262 -29.01 -9.02 -6.57
C THR A 262 -29.55 -9.82 -7.77
N ARG A 263 -30.07 -11.02 -7.54
CA ARG A 263 -30.60 -11.94 -8.53
C ARG A 263 -32.12 -12.15 -8.38
N ALA A 264 -32.87 -11.07 -8.18
CA ALA A 264 -34.32 -11.13 -8.10
C ALA A 264 -34.97 -11.71 -9.37
N ASP A 265 -34.28 -11.67 -10.51
CA ASP A 265 -34.69 -12.33 -11.74
C ASP A 265 -34.92 -13.84 -11.55
N THR A 266 -34.18 -14.47 -10.63
CA THR A 266 -34.26 -15.91 -10.39
C THR A 266 -35.25 -16.30 -9.29
N ILE A 267 -36.11 -15.39 -8.84
CA ILE A 267 -37.04 -15.63 -7.69
C ILE A 267 -37.94 -16.84 -7.90
N MET A 268 -38.34 -17.16 -9.15
CA MET A 268 -39.18 -18.30 -9.45
C MET A 268 -38.43 -19.64 -9.37
N GLY A 269 -37.10 -19.59 -9.24
CA GLY A 269 -36.23 -20.76 -9.00
C GLY A 269 -35.98 -21.05 -7.51
N VAL A 270 -36.58 -20.32 -6.60
CA VAL A 270 -36.39 -20.50 -5.15
C VAL A 270 -36.99 -21.86 -4.75
N THR A 271 -36.16 -22.70 -4.14
CA THR A 271 -36.55 -24.01 -3.64
C THR A 271 -36.38 -24.18 -2.13
N PHE A 272 -35.59 -23.30 -1.51
CA PHE A 272 -35.44 -23.22 -0.05
C PHE A 272 -35.04 -21.80 0.34
N CYS A 273 -35.11 -21.49 1.62
CA CYS A 273 -34.52 -20.30 2.22
C CYS A 273 -33.55 -20.72 3.32
N ALA A 274 -32.54 -19.90 3.58
CA ALA A 274 -31.60 -20.14 4.67
C ALA A 274 -31.52 -18.89 5.55
N VAL A 275 -31.46 -19.10 6.86
CA VAL A 275 -31.33 -18.06 7.87
C VAL A 275 -30.04 -18.23 8.66
N ALA A 276 -29.53 -17.10 9.19
CA ALA A 276 -28.39 -17.12 10.10
C ALA A 276 -28.72 -17.90 11.37
N PRO A 277 -27.70 -18.49 12.03
CA PRO A 277 -27.94 -19.18 13.32
C PRO A 277 -28.58 -18.29 14.39
N GLU A 278 -28.36 -17.00 14.34
CA GLU A 278 -28.92 -16.02 15.29
C GLU A 278 -30.26 -15.43 14.87
N HIS A 279 -30.75 -15.80 13.70
CA HIS A 279 -32.04 -15.31 13.20
C HIS A 279 -33.21 -15.69 14.12
N PRO A 280 -34.21 -14.84 14.34
CA PRO A 280 -35.36 -15.16 15.20
C PRO A 280 -36.08 -16.47 14.86
N LEU A 281 -36.19 -16.80 13.58
CA LEU A 281 -36.79 -18.08 13.16
C LEU A 281 -35.91 -19.28 13.51
N ALA A 282 -34.59 -19.16 13.42
CA ALA A 282 -33.67 -20.20 13.83
C ALA A 282 -33.75 -20.45 15.33
N LEU A 283 -33.78 -19.40 16.14
CA LEU A 283 -33.88 -19.48 17.59
C LEU A 283 -35.23 -20.06 18.01
N HIS A 284 -36.31 -19.71 17.33
CA HIS A 284 -37.64 -20.28 17.56
C HIS A 284 -37.67 -21.81 17.31
N ALA A 285 -37.10 -22.23 16.18
CA ALA A 285 -37.02 -23.66 15.85
C ALA A 285 -36.15 -24.44 16.85
N ALA A 286 -35.03 -23.83 17.27
CA ALA A 286 -34.08 -24.43 18.21
C ALA A 286 -34.66 -24.57 19.64
N ALA A 287 -35.62 -23.73 20.01
CA ALA A 287 -36.26 -23.79 21.33
C ALA A 287 -36.95 -25.13 21.62
N SER A 288 -37.41 -25.82 20.57
CA SER A 288 -38.05 -27.12 20.66
C SER A 288 -37.24 -28.28 20.05
N SER A 289 -35.99 -28.04 19.65
CA SER A 289 -35.13 -29.04 19.03
C SER A 289 -33.72 -28.95 19.59
N PRO A 290 -33.29 -29.88 20.46
CA PRO A 290 -31.91 -29.93 20.93
C PRO A 290 -30.87 -30.07 19.83
N GLU A 291 -31.21 -30.76 18.74
CA GLU A 291 -30.35 -30.94 17.57
C GLU A 291 -30.07 -29.59 16.89
N LEU A 292 -31.09 -28.75 16.69
CA LEU A 292 -30.92 -27.43 16.10
C LEU A 292 -30.17 -26.47 17.03
N ALA A 293 -30.41 -26.54 18.34
CA ALA A 293 -29.70 -25.77 19.33
C ALA A 293 -28.20 -26.13 19.32
N ALA A 294 -27.84 -27.39 19.23
CA ALA A 294 -26.48 -27.87 19.12
C ALA A 294 -25.80 -27.38 17.81
N PHE A 295 -26.53 -27.41 16.72
CA PHE A 295 -26.01 -26.92 15.42
C PHE A 295 -25.75 -25.41 15.44
N ILE A 296 -26.63 -24.63 16.05
CA ILE A 296 -26.43 -23.19 16.25
C ILE A 296 -25.19 -22.92 17.09
N ASP A 297 -24.98 -23.64 18.17
CA ASP A 297 -23.80 -23.53 19.02
C ASP A 297 -22.52 -23.87 18.25
N GLU A 298 -22.54 -24.89 17.42
CA GLU A 298 -21.43 -25.28 16.55
C GLU A 298 -21.10 -24.17 15.53
N CYS A 299 -22.12 -23.54 14.94
CA CYS A 299 -21.92 -22.41 14.01
C CYS A 299 -21.27 -21.19 14.67
N LYS A 300 -21.47 -20.99 15.98
CA LYS A 300 -20.87 -19.89 16.73
C LYS A 300 -19.37 -20.07 16.96
N LYS A 301 -18.83 -21.28 16.80
CA LYS A 301 -17.42 -21.63 16.99
C LYS A 301 -16.60 -21.43 15.72
N GLY A 302 -16.69 -20.35 15.05
CA GLY A 302 -15.97 -20.14 13.80
C GLY A 302 -15.74 -18.67 13.50
N GLY A 303 -14.89 -18.40 12.53
CA GLY A 303 -14.69 -17.06 12.01
C GLY A 303 -15.99 -16.46 11.48
N THR A 304 -16.12 -15.15 11.54
CA THR A 304 -17.30 -14.39 11.12
C THR A 304 -17.06 -13.52 9.90
N THR A 305 -15.86 -13.55 9.34
CA THR A 305 -15.58 -12.79 8.13
C THR A 305 -16.21 -13.45 6.92
N GLU A 306 -16.65 -12.63 5.99
CA GLU A 306 -17.15 -13.10 4.71
C GLU A 306 -16.10 -13.95 3.96
N ALA A 307 -14.82 -13.60 4.09
CA ALA A 307 -13.71 -14.35 3.49
C ALA A 307 -13.55 -15.75 4.11
N GLU A 308 -13.64 -15.87 5.43
CA GLU A 308 -13.58 -17.18 6.11
C GLU A 308 -14.78 -18.04 5.77
N LEU A 309 -15.95 -17.44 5.70
CA LEU A 309 -17.18 -18.17 5.33
C LEU A 309 -17.20 -18.57 3.84
N ALA A 310 -16.53 -17.82 2.98
CA ALA A 310 -16.45 -18.12 1.55
C ALA A 310 -15.70 -19.43 1.24
N VAL A 311 -14.71 -19.77 2.08
CA VAL A 311 -13.88 -20.99 1.91
C VAL A 311 -14.37 -22.17 2.75
N LYS A 312 -15.28 -21.92 3.69
CA LYS A 312 -15.83 -22.96 4.55
C LYS A 312 -16.89 -23.78 3.81
N GLU A 313 -16.91 -25.09 4.02
CA GLU A 313 -17.98 -25.94 3.49
C GLU A 313 -19.33 -25.49 4.02
N LYS A 314 -20.31 -25.32 3.12
CA LYS A 314 -21.66 -24.94 3.47
C LYS A 314 -22.40 -26.12 4.08
N GLU A 315 -22.83 -25.90 5.32
CA GLU A 315 -23.64 -26.86 6.08
C GLU A 315 -24.92 -26.18 6.53
N GLY A 316 -25.96 -26.97 6.65
CA GLY A 316 -27.27 -26.51 7.13
C GLY A 316 -28.12 -27.61 7.69
N LYS A 317 -29.17 -27.20 8.44
CA LYS A 317 -30.20 -28.09 8.96
C LYS A 317 -31.58 -27.50 8.71
N PRO A 318 -32.57 -28.33 8.31
CA PRO A 318 -33.92 -27.87 8.13
C PRO A 318 -34.57 -27.54 9.49
N THR A 319 -35.36 -26.46 9.52
CA THR A 319 -36.06 -26.05 10.74
C THR A 319 -37.43 -26.68 10.92
N GLY A 320 -38.00 -27.24 9.85
CA GLY A 320 -39.39 -27.62 9.84
C GLY A 320 -40.38 -26.45 9.76
N LEU A 321 -39.86 -25.22 9.63
CA LEU A 321 -40.67 -24.03 9.44
C LEU A 321 -40.77 -23.71 7.95
N PHE A 322 -41.89 -23.15 7.54
CA PHE A 322 -42.18 -22.82 6.16
C PHE A 322 -42.61 -21.35 6.04
N VAL A 323 -42.18 -20.75 4.94
CA VAL A 323 -42.58 -19.39 4.57
C VAL A 323 -43.23 -19.38 3.19
N THR A 324 -44.03 -18.38 2.90
CA THR A 324 -44.80 -18.32 1.66
C THR A 324 -44.05 -17.48 0.63
N HIS A 325 -43.84 -18.03 -0.54
CA HIS A 325 -43.25 -17.35 -1.69
C HIS A 325 -44.12 -16.16 -2.11
N PRO A 326 -43.55 -14.96 -2.26
CA PRO A 326 -44.36 -13.73 -2.49
C PRO A 326 -45.09 -13.69 -3.83
N ILE A 327 -44.64 -14.45 -4.84
CA ILE A 327 -45.26 -14.49 -6.18
C ILE A 327 -46.11 -15.73 -6.38
N THR A 328 -45.57 -16.93 -6.10
CA THR A 328 -46.23 -18.19 -6.39
C THR A 328 -47.21 -18.63 -5.29
N GLY A 329 -47.07 -18.15 -4.08
CA GLY A 329 -47.80 -18.60 -2.91
C GLY A 329 -47.36 -19.97 -2.39
N ALA A 330 -46.33 -20.59 -2.98
CA ALA A 330 -45.81 -21.87 -2.57
C ALA A 330 -45.14 -21.79 -1.20
N GLN A 331 -45.25 -22.90 -0.43
CA GLN A 331 -44.54 -23.01 0.84
C GLN A 331 -43.10 -23.41 0.61
N VAL A 332 -42.17 -22.67 1.22
CA VAL A 332 -40.71 -22.84 1.10
C VAL A 332 -40.14 -23.13 2.48
N GLU A 333 -39.38 -24.22 2.59
CA GLU A 333 -38.76 -24.61 3.86
C GLU A 333 -37.60 -23.66 4.22
N VAL A 334 -37.52 -23.31 5.50
CA VAL A 334 -36.44 -22.52 6.06
C VAL A 334 -35.39 -23.45 6.66
N TRP A 335 -34.13 -23.21 6.24
CA TRP A 335 -32.94 -23.90 6.75
C TRP A 335 -32.11 -22.96 7.60
N ILE A 336 -31.40 -23.50 8.59
CA ILE A 336 -30.32 -22.74 9.28
C ILE A 336 -29.04 -23.05 8.52
N GLY A 337 -28.38 -22.01 8.00
CA GLY A 337 -27.12 -22.15 7.27
C GLY A 337 -25.93 -21.57 8.04
N ASN A 338 -24.82 -22.30 8.08
CA ASN A 338 -23.58 -21.80 8.70
C ASN A 338 -22.91 -20.65 7.93
N TYR A 339 -23.39 -20.36 6.74
CA TYR A 339 -22.83 -19.39 5.79
C TYR A 339 -23.66 -18.10 5.70
N VAL A 340 -24.76 -18.00 6.42
CA VAL A 340 -25.61 -16.80 6.44
C VAL A 340 -25.23 -15.93 7.63
N LEU A 341 -24.93 -14.65 7.36
CA LEU A 341 -24.54 -13.69 8.36
C LEU A 341 -25.74 -12.84 8.80
N MET A 342 -25.97 -12.75 10.11
CA MET A 342 -27.02 -11.89 10.66
C MET A 342 -26.73 -10.40 10.42
N SER A 343 -25.46 -10.04 10.32
CA SER A 343 -25.00 -8.68 10.05
C SER A 343 -25.11 -8.23 8.60
N TYR A 344 -25.40 -9.15 7.69
CA TYR A 344 -25.57 -8.85 6.26
C TYR A 344 -27.03 -8.94 5.85
N GLY A 345 -27.59 -7.82 5.40
CA GLY A 345 -29.01 -7.74 5.10
C GLY A 345 -29.89 -7.99 6.33
N ASP A 346 -30.85 -8.89 6.21
CA ASP A 346 -31.80 -9.23 7.27
C ASP A 346 -31.50 -10.60 7.92
N GLY A 347 -30.33 -11.15 7.66
CA GLY A 347 -29.93 -12.44 8.21
C GLY A 347 -30.63 -13.65 7.57
N ALA A 348 -31.19 -13.47 6.38
CA ALA A 348 -31.87 -14.51 5.61
C ALA A 348 -31.56 -14.36 4.12
N VAL A 349 -31.51 -15.47 3.42
CA VAL A 349 -31.26 -15.51 1.96
C VAL A 349 -32.26 -16.47 1.29
N MET A 350 -32.62 -16.15 0.05
CA MET A 350 -33.33 -17.10 -0.81
C MET A 350 -32.31 -18.06 -1.44
N GLY A 351 -32.66 -19.35 -1.53
CA GLY A 351 -31.84 -20.36 -2.19
C GLY A 351 -32.34 -20.64 -3.60
N VAL A 352 -31.48 -20.46 -4.58
CA VAL A 352 -31.75 -20.73 -6.01
C VAL A 352 -30.70 -21.70 -6.54
N PRO A 353 -30.82 -22.99 -6.27
CA PRO A 353 -29.80 -23.98 -6.65
C PRO A 353 -29.46 -24.02 -8.13
N ALA A 354 -30.43 -23.75 -9.00
CA ALA A 354 -30.19 -23.79 -10.43
C ALA A 354 -29.23 -22.74 -10.97
N HIS A 355 -29.06 -21.60 -10.29
CA HIS A 355 -28.35 -20.43 -10.81
C HIS A 355 -27.34 -19.81 -9.84
N ASP A 356 -27.07 -20.45 -8.72
CA ASP A 356 -25.99 -20.11 -7.79
C ASP A 356 -25.18 -21.37 -7.51
N GLU A 357 -23.87 -21.35 -7.81
CA GLU A 357 -22.99 -22.51 -7.67
C GLU A 357 -22.98 -23.09 -6.25
N ARG A 358 -23.02 -22.23 -5.27
CA ARG A 358 -22.97 -22.62 -3.85
C ARG A 358 -24.29 -23.25 -3.41
N ASP A 359 -25.41 -22.70 -3.85
CA ASP A 359 -26.73 -23.27 -3.60
C ASP A 359 -26.92 -24.60 -4.36
N PHE A 360 -26.33 -24.69 -5.55
CA PHE A 360 -26.31 -25.94 -6.34
C PHE A 360 -25.61 -27.06 -5.58
N ALA A 361 -24.42 -26.82 -5.05
CA ALA A 361 -23.70 -27.80 -4.23
C ALA A 361 -24.47 -28.15 -2.96
N PHE A 362 -25.04 -27.17 -2.29
CA PHE A 362 -25.86 -27.36 -1.09
C PHE A 362 -27.11 -28.22 -1.36
N ALA A 363 -27.83 -27.93 -2.45
CA ALA A 363 -29.01 -28.69 -2.83
C ALA A 363 -28.69 -30.14 -3.21
N ASN A 364 -27.59 -30.39 -3.91
CA ASN A 364 -27.12 -31.74 -4.22
C ASN A 364 -26.68 -32.49 -2.96
N LYS A 365 -26.05 -31.83 -2.01
CA LYS A 365 -25.66 -32.43 -0.72
C LYS A 365 -26.85 -32.89 0.11
N TYR A 366 -27.91 -32.08 0.16
CA TYR A 366 -29.07 -32.32 1.02
C TYR A 366 -30.31 -32.80 0.30
N GLY A 367 -30.22 -33.09 -1.01
CA GLY A 367 -31.32 -33.60 -1.82
C GLY A 367 -32.44 -32.57 -2.03
N LEU A 368 -32.16 -31.32 -2.10
CA LEU A 368 -33.14 -30.26 -2.33
C LEU A 368 -33.46 -30.10 -3.83
N PRO A 369 -34.72 -29.72 -4.18
CA PRO A 369 -35.09 -29.52 -5.56
C PRO A 369 -34.25 -28.41 -6.26
N ILE A 370 -33.95 -28.61 -7.54
CA ILE A 370 -33.27 -27.69 -8.42
C ILE A 370 -34.19 -27.34 -9.57
N LYS A 371 -34.58 -26.06 -9.69
CA LYS A 371 -35.52 -25.59 -10.72
C LYS A 371 -34.84 -24.58 -11.62
N GLN A 372 -34.59 -24.93 -12.86
CA GLN A 372 -34.07 -24.05 -13.87
C GLN A 372 -35.07 -22.96 -14.24
N VAL A 373 -34.66 -21.70 -14.16
CA VAL A 373 -35.46 -20.52 -14.54
C VAL A 373 -34.71 -19.52 -15.43
N VAL A 374 -33.47 -19.81 -15.76
CA VAL A 374 -32.66 -19.03 -16.71
C VAL A 374 -32.06 -19.96 -17.74
N ALA A 375 -32.14 -19.58 -19.01
CA ALA A 375 -31.48 -20.27 -20.11
C ALA A 375 -30.56 -19.31 -20.87
N VAL A 376 -29.48 -19.84 -21.44
CA VAL A 376 -28.57 -19.12 -22.33
C VAL A 376 -28.58 -19.79 -23.70
N GLU A 377 -28.83 -19.02 -24.74
CA GLU A 377 -28.86 -19.54 -26.11
C GLU A 377 -27.55 -20.19 -26.52
N GLY A 378 -27.64 -21.32 -27.21
CA GLY A 378 -26.49 -22.05 -27.74
C GLY A 378 -25.77 -22.96 -26.75
N GLN A 379 -26.25 -23.07 -25.51
CA GLN A 379 -25.65 -23.94 -24.51
C GLN A 379 -26.25 -25.36 -24.53
N ALA A 380 -25.52 -26.33 -23.95
CA ALA A 380 -25.99 -27.68 -23.75
C ALA A 380 -27.20 -27.72 -22.80
N ALA A 381 -27.91 -28.87 -22.75
CA ALA A 381 -29.01 -29.07 -21.83
C ALA A 381 -28.55 -28.91 -20.37
N TYR A 382 -29.41 -28.33 -19.54
CA TYR A 382 -29.17 -28.16 -18.12
C TYR A 382 -29.04 -29.53 -17.41
N ASP A 383 -27.96 -29.70 -16.64
CA ASP A 383 -27.72 -30.88 -15.81
C ASP A 383 -27.76 -30.48 -14.33
N ASP A 384 -28.70 -31.00 -13.57
CA ASP A 384 -28.86 -30.69 -12.14
C ASP A 384 -27.87 -31.45 -11.22
N LYS A 385 -26.95 -32.21 -11.79
CA LYS A 385 -25.91 -32.97 -11.06
C LYS A 385 -24.52 -32.40 -11.25
N GLN A 386 -24.29 -31.61 -12.29
CA GLN A 386 -23.00 -31.06 -12.62
C GLN A 386 -23.11 -29.56 -12.96
N TRP A 387 -22.43 -28.71 -12.20
CA TRP A 387 -22.40 -27.27 -12.45
C TRP A 387 -21.73 -26.93 -13.76
N SER A 388 -22.29 -25.94 -14.44
CA SER A 388 -21.68 -25.24 -15.59
C SER A 388 -21.71 -23.75 -15.38
N ASP A 389 -20.65 -23.04 -15.81
CA ASP A 389 -20.49 -21.60 -15.55
C ASP A 389 -21.65 -20.75 -16.11
N TRP A 390 -22.24 -21.16 -17.23
CA TRP A 390 -23.35 -20.43 -17.83
C TRP A 390 -24.63 -20.45 -16.98
N TYR A 391 -24.74 -21.35 -16.01
CA TYR A 391 -25.92 -21.42 -15.10
C TYR A 391 -26.04 -20.13 -14.29
N GLY A 392 -24.91 -19.47 -13.96
CA GLY A 392 -24.86 -18.20 -13.24
C GLY A 392 -24.78 -16.95 -14.12
N ASP A 393 -24.75 -17.09 -15.44
CA ASP A 393 -24.56 -15.98 -16.37
C ASP A 393 -25.82 -15.10 -16.48
N LYS A 394 -25.75 -13.94 -15.85
CA LYS A 394 -26.82 -12.95 -15.90
C LYS A 394 -26.81 -12.07 -17.13
N GLU A 395 -25.70 -11.93 -17.81
CA GLU A 395 -25.56 -11.02 -18.96
C GLU A 395 -26.24 -11.59 -20.20
N ARG A 396 -26.11 -12.89 -20.42
CA ARG A 396 -26.70 -13.61 -21.56
C ARG A 396 -28.00 -14.34 -21.22
N GLY A 397 -28.33 -14.42 -19.93
CA GLY A 397 -29.48 -15.19 -19.45
C GLY A 397 -30.82 -14.57 -19.85
N VAL A 398 -31.78 -15.44 -20.20
CA VAL A 398 -33.19 -15.12 -20.49
C VAL A 398 -34.05 -16.03 -19.60
N LEU A 399 -35.08 -15.45 -19.00
CA LEU A 399 -35.96 -16.20 -18.11
C LEU A 399 -36.82 -17.24 -18.85
N ILE A 400 -36.92 -18.41 -18.23
CA ILE A 400 -37.82 -19.51 -18.57
C ILE A 400 -38.49 -20.05 -17.32
N ASN A 401 -39.57 -20.77 -17.44
CA ASN A 401 -40.29 -21.40 -16.30
C ASN A 401 -40.66 -20.39 -15.18
N SER A 402 -40.84 -19.15 -15.53
CA SER A 402 -41.09 -18.02 -14.64
C SER A 402 -42.42 -17.29 -14.88
N GLY A 403 -43.37 -17.99 -15.54
CA GLY A 403 -44.70 -17.43 -15.81
C GLY A 403 -44.62 -16.13 -16.66
N ASP A 404 -45.26 -15.07 -16.18
CA ASP A 404 -45.32 -13.78 -16.86
C ASP A 404 -43.93 -13.10 -17.02
N LEU A 405 -42.90 -13.58 -16.32
CA LEU A 405 -41.55 -13.09 -16.41
C LEU A 405 -40.74 -13.76 -17.53
N ASP A 406 -41.27 -14.80 -18.16
CA ASP A 406 -40.59 -15.51 -19.25
C ASP A 406 -40.18 -14.57 -20.39
N GLY A 407 -38.98 -14.77 -20.90
CA GLY A 407 -38.39 -13.97 -21.99
C GLY A 407 -37.71 -12.69 -21.59
N LEU A 408 -37.78 -12.27 -20.32
CA LEU A 408 -37.08 -11.09 -19.81
C LEU A 408 -35.58 -11.37 -19.60
N ASN A 409 -34.76 -10.36 -19.83
CA ASN A 409 -33.36 -10.36 -19.43
C ASN A 409 -33.24 -10.06 -17.94
N HIS A 410 -32.02 -10.17 -17.39
CA HIS A 410 -31.78 -9.93 -15.97
C HIS A 410 -32.27 -8.55 -15.50
N LYS A 411 -31.89 -7.49 -16.22
CA LYS A 411 -32.22 -6.11 -15.83
C LYS A 411 -33.74 -5.86 -15.79
N ASP A 412 -34.44 -6.25 -16.84
CA ASP A 412 -35.89 -6.05 -16.95
C ASP A 412 -36.64 -6.96 -15.94
N ALA A 413 -36.16 -8.16 -15.73
CA ALA A 413 -36.74 -9.08 -14.75
C ALA A 413 -36.62 -8.58 -13.30
N VAL A 414 -35.47 -8.01 -12.91
CA VAL A 414 -35.29 -7.40 -11.59
C VAL A 414 -36.28 -6.26 -11.38
N GLN A 415 -36.46 -5.39 -12.36
CA GLN A 415 -37.44 -4.31 -12.29
C GLN A 415 -38.87 -4.82 -12.18
N ALA A 416 -39.21 -5.84 -12.94
CA ALA A 416 -40.54 -6.49 -12.91
C ALA A 416 -40.83 -7.14 -11.55
N VAL A 417 -39.87 -7.87 -10.99
CA VAL A 417 -40.00 -8.48 -9.65
C VAL A 417 -40.15 -7.39 -8.57
N ALA A 418 -39.34 -6.33 -8.62
CA ALA A 418 -39.43 -5.22 -7.68
C ALA A 418 -40.84 -4.58 -7.70
N LYS A 419 -41.41 -4.42 -8.89
CA LYS A 419 -42.77 -3.90 -9.05
C LYS A 419 -43.83 -4.85 -8.44
N ILE A 420 -43.73 -6.15 -8.71
CA ILE A 420 -44.66 -7.15 -8.19
C ILE A 420 -44.65 -7.16 -6.65
N VAL A 421 -43.49 -7.25 -6.04
CA VAL A 421 -43.39 -7.26 -4.56
C VAL A 421 -43.73 -5.91 -3.94
N GLY A 422 -43.44 -4.82 -4.63
CA GLY A 422 -43.81 -3.47 -4.23
C GLY A 422 -45.31 -3.25 -4.21
N ASP A 423 -46.03 -3.70 -5.25
CA ASP A 423 -47.49 -3.62 -5.34
C ASP A 423 -48.21 -4.42 -4.24
N LYS A 424 -47.55 -5.48 -3.74
CA LYS A 424 -48.03 -6.31 -2.61
C LYS A 424 -47.63 -5.76 -1.24
N GLY A 425 -46.87 -4.66 -1.18
CA GLY A 425 -46.32 -4.14 0.07
C GLY A 425 -45.28 -5.06 0.72
N LEU A 426 -44.60 -5.93 -0.06
CA LEU A 426 -43.68 -6.93 0.42
C LEU A 426 -42.23 -6.65 0.08
N GLY A 427 -41.93 -5.57 -0.65
CA GLY A 427 -40.53 -5.31 -1.01
C GLY A 427 -40.31 -4.05 -1.83
N GLU A 428 -39.06 -3.79 -2.10
CA GLU A 428 -38.59 -2.58 -2.81
C GLU A 428 -37.21 -2.79 -3.44
N LEU A 429 -36.88 -1.98 -4.43
CA LEU A 429 -35.50 -1.83 -4.85
C LEU A 429 -34.69 -1.22 -3.71
N LYS A 430 -33.53 -1.78 -3.43
CA LYS A 430 -32.67 -1.32 -2.34
C LYS A 430 -31.21 -1.41 -2.72
N THR A 431 -30.47 -0.38 -2.33
CA THR A 431 -29.02 -0.42 -2.35
C THR A 431 -28.51 -0.89 -0.99
N THR A 432 -27.62 -1.88 -1.02
CA THR A 432 -26.91 -2.33 0.18
C THR A 432 -25.42 -2.15 0.02
N TRP A 433 -24.74 -2.10 1.13
CA TRP A 433 -23.31 -1.86 1.21
C TRP A 433 -22.65 -2.97 2.00
N ARG A 434 -21.50 -3.46 1.51
CA ARG A 434 -20.68 -4.40 2.28
C ARG A 434 -19.97 -3.70 3.43
N LEU A 435 -19.61 -2.44 3.24
CA LEU A 435 -19.01 -1.59 4.27
C LEU A 435 -19.89 -1.54 5.52
N ARG A 436 -19.27 -1.66 6.68
CA ARG A 436 -19.92 -1.55 7.98
C ARG A 436 -19.34 -0.37 8.75
N ASP A 437 -20.12 0.18 9.69
CA ASP A 437 -19.62 1.20 10.58
C ASP A 437 -18.40 0.73 11.36
N TRP A 438 -17.49 1.63 11.58
CA TRP A 438 -16.19 1.36 12.17
C TRP A 438 -16.26 1.31 13.68
N GLY A 439 -16.14 0.14 14.27
CA GLY A 439 -16.05 -0.02 15.72
C GLY A 439 -14.65 0.31 16.21
N ILE A 440 -14.55 1.32 17.07
CA ILE A 440 -13.24 1.83 17.55
C ILE A 440 -12.89 1.39 18.98
N SER A 441 -13.81 0.87 19.76
CA SER A 441 -13.54 0.48 21.14
C SER A 441 -12.66 -0.76 21.23
N ARG A 442 -11.56 -0.67 21.95
CA ARG A 442 -10.62 -1.77 22.24
C ARG A 442 -10.38 -1.89 23.74
N GLN A 443 -10.44 -3.11 24.27
CA GLN A 443 -10.13 -3.40 25.66
C GLN A 443 -8.61 -3.57 25.81
N ARG A 444 -7.88 -2.49 25.50
CA ARG A 444 -6.42 -2.41 25.48
C ARG A 444 -5.96 -1.19 26.27
N TYR A 445 -4.78 -1.31 26.85
CA TYR A 445 -4.15 -0.23 27.59
C TYR A 445 -3.44 0.78 26.67
N TRP A 446 -2.56 0.26 25.79
CA TRP A 446 -1.70 1.13 24.98
C TRP A 446 -2.42 1.62 23.73
N GLY A 447 -3.20 2.66 23.91
CA GLY A 447 -4.02 3.31 22.88
C GLY A 447 -4.59 4.64 23.39
N THR A 448 -5.25 5.39 22.53
CA THR A 448 -5.90 6.65 22.92
C THR A 448 -7.09 6.36 23.84
N PRO A 449 -7.12 6.90 25.06
CA PRO A 449 -8.28 6.77 25.93
C PRO A 449 -9.54 7.38 25.29
N ILE A 450 -10.63 6.67 25.30
CA ILE A 450 -11.93 7.22 24.87
C ILE A 450 -12.41 8.20 25.94
N PRO A 451 -12.70 9.47 25.59
CA PRO A 451 -12.95 10.53 26.57
C PRO A 451 -14.39 10.50 27.08
N ILE A 452 -14.76 9.43 27.77
CA ILE A 452 -16.08 9.21 28.36
C ILE A 452 -15.93 8.91 29.84
N ILE A 453 -16.87 9.43 30.63
CA ILE A 453 -17.00 9.17 32.06
C ILE A 453 -18.31 8.42 32.29
N HIS A 454 -18.25 7.32 33.01
CA HIS A 454 -19.40 6.52 33.39
C HIS A 454 -19.92 6.94 34.78
N CYS A 455 -21.12 7.49 34.81
CA CYS A 455 -21.84 7.81 36.04
C CYS A 455 -22.94 6.78 36.27
N ALA A 456 -23.08 6.31 37.50
CA ALA A 456 -24.12 5.37 37.87
C ALA A 456 -25.54 5.90 37.64
N ASP A 457 -25.75 7.20 37.79
CA ASP A 457 -27.07 7.85 37.61
C ASP A 457 -27.29 8.41 36.21
N CYS A 458 -26.25 9.03 35.61
CA CYS A 458 -26.36 9.74 34.32
C CYS A 458 -25.93 8.90 33.13
N GLY A 459 -25.33 7.71 33.35
CA GLY A 459 -24.78 6.88 32.28
C GLY A 459 -23.48 7.44 31.68
N PRO A 460 -23.14 7.04 30.45
CA PRO A 460 -21.95 7.56 29.77
C PRO A 460 -22.07 9.06 29.48
N GLN A 461 -21.08 9.83 29.91
CA GLN A 461 -21.02 11.27 29.73
C GLN A 461 -19.70 11.67 29.07
N PRO A 462 -19.72 12.55 28.05
CA PRO A 462 -18.48 13.04 27.45
C PRO A 462 -17.66 13.86 28.45
N VAL A 463 -16.36 13.67 28.41
CA VAL A 463 -15.41 14.53 29.15
C VAL A 463 -15.54 15.96 28.61
N PRO A 464 -15.65 16.99 29.47
CA PRO A 464 -15.65 18.36 29.01
C PRO A 464 -14.40 18.69 28.18
N GLU A 465 -14.58 19.43 27.11
CA GLU A 465 -13.49 19.76 26.15
C GLU A 465 -12.31 20.44 26.86
N LYS A 466 -12.58 21.29 27.85
CA LYS A 466 -11.56 21.97 28.67
C LYS A 466 -10.67 21.02 29.47
N ASP A 467 -11.12 19.80 29.74
CA ASP A 467 -10.40 18.79 30.53
C ASP A 467 -9.62 17.80 29.67
N LEU A 468 -9.59 18.00 28.35
CA LEU A 468 -8.75 17.22 27.43
C LEU A 468 -7.28 17.68 27.49
N PRO A 469 -6.31 16.76 27.33
CA PRO A 469 -6.51 15.33 27.10
C PRO A 469 -6.82 14.55 28.38
N VAL A 470 -7.57 13.45 28.20
CA VAL A 470 -7.57 12.37 29.18
C VAL A 470 -6.24 11.64 29.01
N VAL A 471 -5.34 11.79 29.98
CA VAL A 471 -3.95 11.32 29.85
C VAL A 471 -3.85 9.85 30.23
N LEU A 472 -3.22 9.06 29.36
CA LEU A 472 -2.92 7.67 29.58
C LEU A 472 -1.76 7.55 30.59
N PRO A 473 -1.90 6.76 31.69
CA PRO A 473 -0.76 6.47 32.56
C PRO A 473 0.36 5.76 31.78
N GLN A 474 1.60 6.18 31.96
CA GLN A 474 2.76 5.62 31.23
C GLN A 474 3.51 4.53 31.99
N ASP A 475 3.19 4.32 33.24
CA ASP A 475 3.92 3.48 34.18
C ASP A 475 3.29 2.10 34.45
N LEU A 476 2.16 1.80 33.82
CA LEU A 476 1.48 0.51 34.03
C LEU A 476 2.20 -0.59 33.24
N VAL A 477 2.35 -1.75 33.89
CA VAL A 477 2.94 -2.95 33.28
C VAL A 477 1.84 -3.99 33.08
N PRO A 478 1.53 -4.36 31.81
CA PRO A 478 0.58 -5.43 31.55
C PRO A 478 1.04 -6.77 32.15
N ASP A 479 0.12 -7.51 32.74
CA ASP A 479 0.39 -8.83 33.35
C ASP A 479 -0.36 -9.99 32.70
N GLY A 480 -1.12 -9.70 31.62
CA GLY A 480 -1.95 -10.69 30.93
C GLY A 480 -3.33 -10.94 31.55
N SER A 481 -3.66 -10.25 32.64
CA SER A 481 -4.94 -10.42 33.35
C SER A 481 -6.04 -9.44 32.92
N GLY A 482 -5.98 -8.93 31.70
CA GLY A 482 -6.90 -7.95 31.15
C GLY A 482 -6.31 -6.55 31.06
N ASN A 483 -7.18 -5.55 30.84
CA ASN A 483 -6.76 -4.16 30.64
C ASN A 483 -6.30 -3.53 31.98
N PRO A 484 -5.03 -3.12 32.10
CA PRO A 484 -4.50 -2.49 33.32
C PRO A 484 -5.24 -1.22 33.77
N LEU A 485 -5.88 -0.50 32.82
CA LEU A 485 -6.64 0.72 33.14
C LEU A 485 -7.82 0.46 34.07
N VAL A 486 -8.42 -0.72 34.02
CA VAL A 486 -9.53 -1.10 34.89
C VAL A 486 -9.08 -1.09 36.37
N LYS A 487 -7.84 -1.52 36.61
CA LYS A 487 -7.27 -1.70 37.97
C LYS A 487 -6.51 -0.46 38.45
N SER A 488 -6.25 0.52 37.57
CA SER A 488 -5.46 1.71 37.93
C SER A 488 -6.29 2.68 38.75
N GLU A 489 -6.02 2.76 40.05
CA GLU A 489 -6.68 3.74 40.93
C GLU A 489 -6.36 5.17 40.52
N ALA A 490 -5.14 5.45 40.11
CA ALA A 490 -4.70 6.78 39.67
C ALA A 490 -5.48 7.29 38.46
N PHE A 491 -5.83 6.41 37.51
CA PHE A 491 -6.58 6.78 36.33
C PHE A 491 -8.02 7.22 36.63
N HIS A 492 -8.61 6.70 37.70
CA HIS A 492 -9.98 6.99 38.12
C HIS A 492 -10.06 7.98 39.31
N ALA A 493 -8.94 8.40 39.86
CA ALA A 493 -8.91 9.26 41.05
C ALA A 493 -9.47 10.66 40.76
N GLY A 494 -10.37 11.14 41.58
CA GLY A 494 -10.92 12.49 41.51
C GLY A 494 -11.85 12.73 40.30
N VAL A 495 -12.26 11.68 39.61
CA VAL A 495 -13.19 11.79 38.48
C VAL A 495 -14.61 11.98 39.00
N VAL A 496 -15.26 13.02 38.49
CA VAL A 496 -16.66 13.34 38.78
C VAL A 496 -17.48 13.43 37.51
N CYS A 497 -18.77 13.07 37.65
CA CYS A 497 -19.70 13.22 36.50
C CYS A 497 -19.85 14.69 36.13
N PRO A 498 -19.64 15.07 34.85
CA PRO A 498 -19.78 16.48 34.42
C PRO A 498 -21.22 16.96 34.46
N CYS A 499 -22.20 16.06 34.55
CA CYS A 499 -23.61 16.37 34.62
C CYS A 499 -24.11 16.57 36.07
N CYS A 500 -23.86 15.62 36.98
CA CYS A 500 -24.39 15.64 38.32
C CYS A 500 -23.35 15.89 39.41
N GLY A 501 -22.06 15.92 39.09
CA GLY A 501 -20.97 16.16 40.06
C GLY A 501 -20.63 15.01 40.99
N LYS A 502 -21.32 13.87 40.92
CA LYS A 502 -21.07 12.70 41.75
C LYS A 502 -19.78 11.98 41.31
N PRO A 503 -19.09 11.27 42.21
CA PRO A 503 -17.96 10.43 41.85
C PRO A 503 -18.31 9.45 40.75
N ALA A 504 -17.44 9.32 39.76
CA ALA A 504 -17.64 8.48 38.59
C ALA A 504 -16.33 7.82 38.15
N ARG A 505 -16.37 6.97 37.16
CA ARG A 505 -15.21 6.26 36.63
C ARG A 505 -15.00 6.58 35.17
N ARG A 506 -13.74 6.61 34.72
CA ARG A 506 -13.40 6.78 33.31
C ARG A 506 -13.71 5.52 32.51
N GLU A 507 -14.05 5.71 31.23
CA GLU A 507 -14.01 4.64 30.23
C GLU A 507 -12.60 4.06 30.16
N THR A 508 -12.49 2.75 30.17
CA THR A 508 -11.20 2.04 30.15
C THR A 508 -10.88 1.45 28.78
N ASP A 509 -11.81 1.46 27.85
CA ASP A 509 -11.53 1.14 26.45
C ASP A 509 -10.70 2.25 25.83
N THR A 510 -9.80 1.86 24.93
CA THR A 510 -9.02 2.77 24.12
C THR A 510 -9.46 2.65 22.65
N MET A 511 -9.10 3.64 21.85
CA MET A 511 -9.46 3.67 20.42
C MET A 511 -8.60 2.70 19.60
N ASP A 512 -9.21 2.11 18.58
CA ASP A 512 -8.49 1.43 17.50
C ASP A 512 -7.34 2.30 17.00
N THR A 513 -6.17 1.73 16.85
CA THR A 513 -4.96 2.46 16.43
C THR A 513 -5.04 3.02 15.01
N PHE A 514 -5.96 2.52 14.18
CA PHE A 514 -6.25 3.16 12.88
C PHE A 514 -6.80 4.59 13.00
N VAL A 515 -7.35 4.96 14.16
CA VAL A 515 -7.72 6.36 14.44
C VAL A 515 -6.47 7.25 14.40
N ASP A 516 -5.39 6.80 14.99
CA ASP A 516 -4.12 7.53 15.04
C ASP A 516 -3.56 7.79 13.64
N SER A 517 -3.58 6.76 12.79
CA SER A 517 -3.02 6.83 11.44
C SER A 517 -3.95 7.45 10.40
N SER A 518 -5.16 7.84 10.78
CA SER A 518 -6.14 8.38 9.83
C SER A 518 -5.97 9.87 9.52
N TRP A 519 -5.12 10.59 10.26
CA TRP A 519 -4.97 12.04 10.06
C TRP A 519 -3.58 12.62 10.36
N TYR A 520 -2.60 11.81 10.76
CA TYR A 520 -1.25 12.27 11.14
C TYR A 520 -0.59 13.14 10.07
N PHE A 521 -0.84 12.83 8.79
CA PHE A 521 -0.34 13.57 7.65
C PHE A 521 -0.85 15.02 7.62
N MET A 522 -2.01 15.30 8.20
CA MET A 522 -2.49 16.66 8.39
C MET A 522 -1.85 17.31 9.63
N ARG A 523 -1.62 16.53 10.69
CA ARG A 523 -0.95 17.05 11.89
C ARG A 523 0.48 17.47 11.62
N TYR A 524 1.19 16.80 10.73
CA TYR A 524 2.51 17.24 10.26
C TYR A 524 2.51 18.69 9.74
N CYS A 525 1.42 19.11 9.12
CA CYS A 525 1.30 20.47 8.59
C CYS A 525 1.29 21.53 9.69
N ASP A 526 0.77 21.19 10.87
CA ASP A 526 0.58 22.07 12.02
C ASP A 526 1.04 21.36 13.32
N ALA A 527 2.18 20.68 13.29
CA ALA A 527 2.65 19.76 14.31
C ALA A 527 2.79 20.36 15.72
N LYS A 528 3.07 21.65 15.82
CA LYS A 528 3.32 22.33 17.10
C LYS A 528 2.13 23.17 17.57
N ASN A 529 1.02 23.18 16.87
CA ASN A 529 -0.16 23.92 17.26
C ASN A 529 -0.83 23.28 18.47
N SER A 530 -0.89 24.00 19.59
CA SER A 530 -1.52 23.53 20.82
C SER A 530 -2.99 23.93 20.95
N GLU A 531 -3.46 24.85 20.11
CA GLU A 531 -4.80 25.41 20.16
C GLU A 531 -5.79 24.73 19.21
N GLN A 532 -5.30 24.19 18.10
CA GLN A 532 -6.09 23.60 17.05
C GLN A 532 -5.49 22.27 16.57
N MET A 533 -6.37 21.37 16.18
CA MET A 533 -5.99 20.08 15.57
C MET A 533 -5.17 20.31 14.29
N VAL A 534 -5.67 21.16 13.43
CA VAL A 534 -5.08 21.65 12.18
C VAL A 534 -5.41 23.13 11.98
N ALA A 535 -4.60 23.83 11.22
CA ALA A 535 -4.74 25.26 10.98
C ALA A 535 -4.24 25.63 9.57
N ASP A 536 -3.61 26.80 9.43
CA ASP A 536 -3.13 27.35 8.16
C ASP A 536 -2.11 26.45 7.44
N GLY A 537 -1.33 25.67 8.18
CA GLY A 537 -0.40 24.70 7.60
C GLY A 537 -1.11 23.64 6.75
N ALA A 538 -2.23 23.10 7.23
CA ALA A 538 -3.03 22.17 6.47
C ALA A 538 -3.62 22.81 5.21
N ASP A 539 -4.06 24.06 5.29
CA ASP A 539 -4.57 24.80 4.12
C ASP A 539 -3.48 25.01 3.03
N TYR A 540 -2.24 25.16 3.44
CA TYR A 540 -1.11 25.32 2.51
C TYR A 540 -0.65 24.00 1.89
N TRP A 541 -0.42 22.96 2.71
CA TRP A 541 0.22 21.71 2.28
C TRP A 541 -0.75 20.68 1.70
N MET A 542 -2.00 20.62 2.21
CA MET A 542 -2.98 19.62 1.75
C MET A 542 -3.70 20.06 0.47
N PRO A 543 -4.11 19.12 -0.42
CA PRO A 543 -3.93 17.67 -0.29
C PRO A 543 -2.46 17.27 -0.45
N MET A 544 -2.11 16.12 0.13
CA MET A 544 -0.80 15.53 -0.07
C MET A 544 -0.63 15.14 -1.54
N ASP A 545 0.51 15.53 -2.15
CA ASP A 545 0.75 15.33 -3.57
C ASP A 545 1.16 13.88 -3.89
N GLN A 546 1.98 13.27 -3.04
CA GLN A 546 2.44 11.88 -3.19
C GLN A 546 2.45 11.15 -1.85
N TYR A 547 1.75 10.02 -1.80
CA TYR A 547 1.79 9.08 -0.67
C TYR A 547 2.48 7.79 -1.09
N ILE A 548 3.31 7.21 -0.22
CA ILE A 548 4.12 6.04 -0.52
C ILE A 548 4.00 5.04 0.63
N GLY A 549 3.60 3.81 0.31
CA GLY A 549 3.50 2.76 1.31
C GLY A 549 3.23 1.38 0.71
N GLY A 550 3.16 0.38 1.57
CA GLY A 550 2.89 -0.99 1.17
C GLY A 550 1.43 -1.23 0.74
N VAL A 551 1.24 -2.19 -0.15
CA VAL A 551 -0.09 -2.58 -0.64
C VAL A 551 -1.00 -3.15 0.46
N GLU A 552 -0.42 -3.64 1.55
CA GLU A 552 -1.16 -4.16 2.72
C GLU A 552 -2.07 -3.12 3.38
N HIS A 553 -1.81 -1.84 3.16
CA HIS A 553 -2.63 -0.73 3.65
C HIS A 553 -3.71 -0.26 2.67
N ALA A 554 -3.82 -0.92 1.52
CA ALA A 554 -4.68 -0.51 0.41
C ALA A 554 -6.18 -0.46 0.74
N ILE A 555 -6.62 -1.14 1.78
CA ILE A 555 -8.02 -1.16 2.22
C ILE A 555 -8.20 -0.32 3.48
N LEU A 556 -7.94 -0.86 4.66
CA LEU A 556 -8.37 -0.27 5.93
C LEU A 556 -7.77 1.10 6.20
N HIS A 557 -6.44 1.20 6.22
CA HIS A 557 -5.78 2.47 6.52
C HIS A 557 -6.20 3.59 5.55
N LEU A 558 -6.13 3.32 4.26
CA LEU A 558 -6.48 4.32 3.24
C LEU A 558 -7.96 4.69 3.29
N LEU A 559 -8.84 3.72 3.50
CA LEU A 559 -10.27 3.96 3.61
C LEU A 559 -10.60 4.83 4.82
N TYR A 560 -10.01 4.53 5.98
CA TYR A 560 -10.22 5.31 7.19
C TYR A 560 -9.62 6.72 7.11
N ALA A 561 -8.46 6.87 6.48
CA ALA A 561 -7.87 8.18 6.21
C ALA A 561 -8.79 9.05 5.32
N ARG A 562 -9.38 8.45 4.30
CA ARG A 562 -10.34 9.12 3.42
C ARG A 562 -11.60 9.52 4.17
N PHE A 563 -12.17 8.61 4.95
CA PHE A 563 -13.33 8.88 5.80
C PHE A 563 -13.05 10.02 6.79
N TRP A 564 -11.92 9.94 7.49
CA TRP A 564 -11.52 10.95 8.48
C TRP A 564 -11.38 12.34 7.85
N THR A 565 -10.82 12.42 6.68
CA THR A 565 -10.69 13.66 5.90
C THR A 565 -12.06 14.27 5.60
N LYS A 566 -13.03 13.45 5.19
CA LYS A 566 -14.38 13.91 4.87
C LYS A 566 -15.12 14.41 6.12
N VAL A 567 -14.93 13.74 7.25
CA VAL A 567 -15.47 14.19 8.53
C VAL A 567 -14.86 15.54 8.94
N MET A 568 -13.55 15.67 8.85
CA MET A 568 -12.87 16.94 9.15
C MET A 568 -13.30 18.09 8.22
N ARG A 569 -13.52 17.79 6.94
CA ARG A 569 -14.10 18.75 5.98
C ARG A 569 -15.48 19.20 6.41
N ASP A 570 -16.37 18.28 6.75
CA ASP A 570 -17.75 18.56 7.13
C ASP A 570 -17.84 19.35 8.45
N LEU A 571 -16.83 19.20 9.31
CA LEU A 571 -16.67 20.00 10.53
C LEU A 571 -15.96 21.34 10.30
N GLY A 572 -15.61 21.67 9.07
CA GLY A 572 -14.96 22.93 8.72
C GLY A 572 -13.47 23.02 9.03
N LEU A 573 -12.81 21.89 9.34
CA LEU A 573 -11.40 21.86 9.74
C LEU A 573 -10.45 21.87 8.55
N VAL A 574 -10.83 21.26 7.44
CA VAL A 574 -10.05 21.21 6.19
C VAL A 574 -10.96 21.51 5.00
N LYS A 575 -10.34 21.89 3.86
CA LYS A 575 -11.04 22.31 2.64
C LYS A 575 -10.95 21.29 1.51
N ILE A 576 -10.50 20.10 1.79
CA ILE A 576 -10.25 19.05 0.80
C ILE A 576 -11.25 17.91 0.97
N ASP A 577 -11.50 17.18 -0.13
CA ASP A 577 -12.37 16.01 -0.15
C ASP A 577 -11.58 14.70 0.03
N GLU A 578 -10.36 14.65 -0.47
CA GLU A 578 -9.48 13.48 -0.42
C GLU A 578 -8.08 13.87 0.07
N PRO A 579 -7.45 13.02 0.89
CA PRO A 579 -6.16 13.38 1.49
C PRO A 579 -4.98 13.24 0.54
N PHE A 580 -5.00 12.30 -0.40
CA PHE A 580 -3.84 11.93 -1.21
C PHE A 580 -4.17 12.01 -2.70
N THR A 581 -3.43 12.83 -3.45
CA THR A 581 -3.61 12.97 -4.89
C THR A 581 -3.05 11.77 -5.63
N LYS A 582 -1.82 11.37 -5.33
CA LYS A 582 -1.13 10.22 -5.92
C LYS A 582 -0.74 9.23 -4.85
N LEU A 583 -0.85 7.95 -5.18
CA LEU A 583 -0.43 6.85 -4.33
C LEU A 583 0.55 5.95 -5.10
N LEU A 584 1.69 5.67 -4.49
CA LEU A 584 2.60 4.62 -4.93
C LEU A 584 2.57 3.47 -3.92
N THR A 585 2.24 2.28 -4.40
CA THR A 585 2.38 1.06 -3.62
C THR A 585 3.71 0.42 -3.97
N GLN A 586 4.66 0.46 -3.04
CA GLN A 586 5.98 -0.12 -3.24
C GLN A 586 5.94 -1.64 -3.24
N GLY A 587 6.84 -2.24 -4.03
CA GLY A 587 7.04 -3.69 -4.01
C GLY A 587 7.81 -4.14 -2.77
N MET A 588 7.64 -5.40 -2.41
CA MET A 588 8.29 -6.02 -1.26
C MET A 588 9.77 -6.32 -1.54
N VAL A 589 10.57 -6.39 -0.48
CA VAL A 589 11.95 -6.87 -0.56
C VAL A 589 11.96 -8.36 -0.20
N LEU A 590 12.47 -9.17 -1.12
CA LEU A 590 12.50 -10.62 -1.02
C LEU A 590 13.92 -11.12 -0.81
N ASN A 591 14.04 -12.26 -0.11
CA ASN A 591 15.31 -12.97 0.01
C ASN A 591 15.08 -14.47 0.10
N HIS A 592 16.14 -15.22 -0.08
CA HIS A 592 16.14 -16.67 0.00
C HIS A 592 15.76 -17.16 1.40
N ILE A 593 15.05 -18.27 1.47
CA ILE A 593 14.61 -18.91 2.71
C ILE A 593 15.19 -20.30 2.81
N TYR A 594 15.83 -20.59 3.94
CA TYR A 594 16.49 -21.87 4.21
C TYR A 594 15.98 -22.44 5.53
N SER A 595 15.67 -23.71 5.54
CA SER A 595 15.11 -24.37 6.72
C SER A 595 15.55 -25.82 6.84
N ARG A 596 15.32 -26.39 8.02
CA ARG A 596 15.35 -27.84 8.26
C ARG A 596 14.30 -28.18 9.31
N ARG A 597 13.89 -29.44 9.32
CA ARG A 597 13.09 -29.94 10.43
C ARG A 597 14.00 -30.52 11.50
N THR A 598 13.72 -30.13 12.75
CA THR A 598 14.39 -30.70 13.92
C THR A 598 13.91 -32.13 14.18
N ALA A 599 14.62 -32.87 15.03
CA ALA A 599 14.23 -34.21 15.44
C ALA A 599 12.82 -34.29 16.05
N LYS A 600 12.34 -33.17 16.64
CA LYS A 600 10.99 -33.05 17.22
C LYS A 600 9.94 -32.59 16.20
N GLY A 601 10.32 -32.40 14.93
CA GLY A 601 9.43 -31.99 13.84
C GLY A 601 9.19 -30.48 13.70
N ALA A 602 9.80 -29.65 14.54
CA ALA A 602 9.74 -28.21 14.43
C ALA A 602 10.59 -27.71 13.25
N LYS A 603 10.18 -26.58 12.67
CA LYS A 603 10.91 -25.96 11.55
C LYS A 603 11.90 -24.93 12.10
N GLU A 604 13.14 -25.03 11.68
CA GLU A 604 14.26 -24.18 12.07
C GLU A 604 14.81 -23.48 10.83
N TYR A 605 15.06 -22.15 10.91
CA TYR A 605 15.48 -21.33 9.79
C TYR A 605 16.92 -20.86 9.94
N PHE A 606 17.61 -20.72 8.81
CA PHE A 606 19.02 -20.36 8.75
C PHE A 606 19.23 -19.05 8.00
N TRP A 607 20.20 -18.28 8.44
CA TRP A 607 20.59 -17.03 7.78
C TRP A 607 21.24 -17.30 6.41
N PRO A 608 20.93 -16.54 5.36
CA PRO A 608 21.53 -16.71 4.04
C PRO A 608 23.05 -16.65 4.04
N LYS A 609 23.66 -15.85 4.94
CA LYS A 609 25.13 -15.74 5.09
C LYS A 609 25.81 -17.04 5.52
N ASP A 610 25.10 -17.95 6.14
CA ASP A 610 25.61 -19.22 6.68
C ASP A 610 25.41 -20.41 5.73
N VAL A 611 24.78 -20.17 4.58
CA VAL A 611 24.34 -21.20 3.64
C VAL A 611 24.91 -20.96 2.25
N GLU A 612 25.22 -22.01 1.54
CA GLU A 612 25.56 -22.00 0.11
C GLU A 612 24.61 -22.88 -0.69
N HIS A 613 24.35 -22.50 -1.93
CA HIS A 613 23.46 -23.25 -2.81
C HIS A 613 24.16 -24.49 -3.40
N VAL A 614 23.35 -25.54 -3.60
CA VAL A 614 23.74 -26.71 -4.40
C VAL A 614 23.00 -26.62 -5.73
N PHE A 615 23.75 -26.67 -6.83
CA PHE A 615 23.23 -26.55 -8.18
C PHE A 615 23.26 -27.91 -8.91
N ASP A 616 22.30 -28.10 -9.83
CA ASP A 616 22.36 -29.18 -10.81
C ASP A 616 23.26 -28.81 -12.00
N ASP A 617 23.42 -29.74 -12.96
CA ASP A 617 24.22 -29.51 -14.15
C ASP A 617 23.71 -28.39 -15.06
N SER A 618 22.44 -27.98 -14.91
CA SER A 618 21.86 -26.87 -15.65
C SER A 618 22.02 -25.52 -14.95
N GLY A 619 22.60 -25.50 -13.75
CA GLY A 619 22.73 -24.30 -12.91
C GLY A 619 21.48 -23.96 -12.08
N LYS A 620 20.49 -24.85 -12.00
CA LYS A 620 19.31 -24.69 -11.17
C LYS A 620 19.63 -25.05 -9.71
N ILE A 621 19.12 -24.25 -8.78
CA ILE A 621 19.26 -24.52 -7.33
C ILE A 621 18.39 -25.74 -6.99
N ILE A 622 19.01 -26.81 -6.52
CA ILE A 622 18.38 -28.07 -6.11
C ILE A 622 18.40 -28.30 -4.60
N GLY A 623 19.14 -27.48 -3.85
CA GLY A 623 19.26 -27.59 -2.41
C GLY A 623 20.25 -26.59 -1.87
N ALA A 624 20.57 -26.75 -0.61
CA ALA A 624 21.53 -25.90 0.09
C ALA A 624 22.31 -26.71 1.14
N LYS A 625 23.41 -26.17 1.59
CA LYS A 625 24.21 -26.75 2.68
C LYS A 625 24.83 -25.63 3.52
N LEU A 626 25.11 -25.93 4.78
CA LEU A 626 25.79 -24.99 5.66
C LEU A 626 27.25 -24.81 5.23
N LYS A 627 27.72 -23.57 5.19
CA LYS A 627 29.12 -23.22 4.96
C LYS A 627 29.88 -22.90 6.24
N VAL A 628 29.17 -22.84 7.37
CA VAL A 628 29.69 -22.63 8.72
C VAL A 628 29.02 -23.58 9.69
N GLU A 629 29.63 -23.84 10.86
CA GLU A 629 28.95 -24.53 11.96
C GLU A 629 27.85 -23.64 12.54
N VAL A 630 26.66 -24.22 12.85
CA VAL A 630 25.51 -23.51 13.39
C VAL A 630 24.94 -24.27 14.57
N ASP A 631 24.69 -23.57 15.68
CA ASP A 631 23.99 -24.15 16.82
C ASP A 631 22.49 -24.32 16.45
N SER A 632 21.97 -25.49 16.74
CA SER A 632 20.56 -25.82 16.50
C SER A 632 19.91 -26.46 17.73
N ALA A 633 18.59 -26.63 17.67
CA ALA A 633 17.84 -27.36 18.69
C ALA A 633 18.30 -28.83 18.86
N ASP A 634 18.91 -29.41 17.83
CA ASP A 634 19.46 -30.78 17.81
C ASP A 634 20.96 -30.82 18.10
N GLY A 635 21.54 -29.72 18.58
CA GLY A 635 22.98 -29.56 18.83
C GLY A 635 23.71 -28.85 17.70
N LEU A 636 25.05 -28.86 17.77
CA LEU A 636 25.89 -28.19 16.76
C LEU A 636 25.81 -28.94 15.41
N LEU A 637 25.41 -28.20 14.37
CA LEU A 637 25.39 -28.72 13.00
C LEU A 637 26.73 -28.42 12.30
N PRO A 638 27.43 -29.43 11.76
CA PRO A 638 28.72 -29.21 11.11
C PRO A 638 28.56 -28.54 9.74
N VAL A 639 29.70 -28.00 9.24
CA VAL A 639 29.81 -27.52 7.86
C VAL A 639 29.45 -28.66 6.89
N GLY A 640 28.66 -28.30 5.87
CA GLY A 640 28.21 -29.27 4.86
C GLY A 640 26.88 -29.95 5.19
N THR A 641 26.25 -29.68 6.34
CA THR A 641 24.94 -30.18 6.67
C THR A 641 23.91 -29.72 5.62
N ALA A 642 23.15 -30.68 5.07
CA ALA A 642 22.11 -30.40 4.08
C ALA A 642 20.95 -29.59 4.69
N ILE A 643 20.55 -28.53 3.98
CA ILE A 643 19.49 -27.63 4.35
C ILE A 643 18.46 -27.56 3.23
N ASP A 644 17.20 -27.45 3.57
CA ASP A 644 16.12 -27.30 2.58
C ASP A 644 16.07 -25.86 2.06
N TYR A 645 16.03 -25.72 0.74
CA TYR A 645 15.82 -24.42 0.09
C TYR A 645 14.34 -24.24 -0.23
N GLU A 646 13.71 -23.23 0.38
CA GLU A 646 12.27 -22.97 0.20
C GLU A 646 11.97 -21.95 -0.90
N GLY A 647 12.98 -21.49 -1.63
CA GLY A 647 12.82 -20.44 -2.64
C GLY A 647 12.98 -19.05 -2.06
N VAL A 648 12.43 -18.06 -2.76
CA VAL A 648 12.50 -16.65 -2.41
C VAL A 648 11.16 -16.20 -1.84
N GLY A 649 11.20 -15.47 -0.74
CA GLY A 649 10.01 -14.93 -0.10
C GLY A 649 10.29 -13.63 0.64
N THR A 650 9.24 -13.01 1.14
CA THR A 650 9.35 -11.76 1.89
C THR A 650 10.29 -11.90 3.07
N MET A 651 11.16 -10.90 3.27
CA MET A 651 12.05 -10.86 4.44
C MET A 651 11.23 -10.80 5.72
N SER A 652 11.55 -11.69 6.67
CA SER A 652 10.93 -11.71 7.99
C SER A 652 11.90 -12.14 9.08
N LYS A 653 11.68 -11.64 10.29
CA LYS A 653 12.51 -12.04 11.46
C LYS A 653 12.35 -13.52 11.80
N SER A 654 11.15 -14.06 11.62
CA SER A 654 10.84 -15.46 11.94
C SER A 654 11.52 -16.45 11.01
N LYS A 655 11.87 -16.05 9.79
CA LYS A 655 12.53 -16.89 8.78
C LYS A 655 14.02 -16.63 8.65
N ASN A 656 14.59 -15.74 9.43
CA ASN A 656 16.00 -15.38 9.42
C ASN A 656 16.55 -14.99 8.03
N ASN A 657 15.71 -14.49 7.16
CA ASN A 657 16.10 -14.08 5.80
C ASN A 657 16.19 -12.56 5.60
N GLY A 658 16.09 -11.79 6.68
CA GLY A 658 16.25 -10.34 6.64
C GLY A 658 17.72 -9.91 6.48
N VAL A 659 17.92 -8.71 5.95
CA VAL A 659 19.20 -8.01 5.92
C VAL A 659 19.08 -6.80 6.84
N ASP A 660 20.03 -6.64 7.77
CA ASP A 660 20.04 -5.49 8.68
C ASP A 660 20.58 -4.26 7.95
N PRO A 661 19.80 -3.19 7.80
CA PRO A 661 20.28 -1.96 7.18
C PRO A 661 21.51 -1.36 7.87
N GLN A 662 21.62 -1.52 9.19
CA GLN A 662 22.73 -0.96 9.95
C GLN A 662 24.06 -1.60 9.53
N ASP A 663 24.09 -2.92 9.39
CA ASP A 663 25.29 -3.65 8.94
C ASP A 663 25.69 -3.21 7.52
N LEU A 664 24.70 -2.98 6.65
CA LEU A 664 24.92 -2.55 5.29
C LEU A 664 25.50 -1.13 5.24
N ILE A 665 24.96 -0.21 6.03
CA ILE A 665 25.44 1.17 6.12
C ILE A 665 26.86 1.24 6.69
N GLU A 666 27.17 0.45 7.72
CA GLU A 666 28.50 0.40 8.30
C GLU A 666 29.54 -0.14 7.32
N LYS A 667 29.19 -1.17 6.56
CA LYS A 667 30.11 -1.83 5.62
C LYS A 667 30.32 -1.02 4.33
N TYR A 668 29.24 -0.53 3.73
CA TYR A 668 29.24 0.07 2.39
C TYR A 668 28.83 1.54 2.34
N GLY A 669 28.21 2.05 3.39
CA GLY A 669 27.65 3.38 3.44
C GLY A 669 26.20 3.47 3.07
N ALA A 670 25.56 4.58 3.50
CA ALA A 670 24.17 4.87 3.24
C ALA A 670 23.86 5.03 1.75
N ASP A 671 24.73 5.73 1.02
CA ASP A 671 24.55 5.94 -0.42
C ASP A 671 24.51 4.64 -1.20
N THR A 672 25.32 3.65 -0.82
CA THR A 672 25.31 2.32 -1.44
C THR A 672 23.98 1.59 -1.18
N ALA A 673 23.51 1.62 0.06
CA ALA A 673 22.22 1.03 0.42
C ALA A 673 21.06 1.67 -0.37
N ARG A 674 21.03 2.97 -0.43
CA ARG A 674 20.03 3.76 -1.18
C ARG A 674 20.08 3.44 -2.67
N LEU A 675 21.26 3.49 -3.26
CA LEU A 675 21.47 3.24 -4.69
C LEU A 675 21.04 1.83 -5.08
N TYR A 676 21.43 0.84 -4.28
CA TYR A 676 21.06 -0.55 -4.52
C TYR A 676 19.54 -0.74 -4.59
N THR A 677 18.81 -0.22 -3.60
CA THR A 677 17.36 -0.36 -3.55
C THR A 677 16.64 0.36 -4.70
N MET A 678 17.24 1.41 -5.25
CA MET A 678 16.66 2.13 -6.39
C MET A 678 17.02 1.51 -7.74
N PHE A 679 18.21 0.96 -7.86
CA PHE A 679 18.69 0.41 -9.13
C PHE A 679 18.09 -0.95 -9.48
N THR A 680 17.89 -1.81 -8.50
CA THR A 680 17.62 -3.25 -8.71
C THR A 680 16.28 -3.52 -9.39
N SER A 681 15.24 -2.75 -9.07
CA SER A 681 13.93 -2.89 -9.71
C SER A 681 13.10 -1.61 -9.61
N PRO A 682 12.08 -1.45 -10.49
CA PRO A 682 11.14 -0.33 -10.37
C PRO A 682 10.48 -0.29 -8.99
N PRO A 683 10.17 0.90 -8.44
CA PRO A 683 9.59 1.04 -7.10
C PRO A 683 8.34 0.21 -6.81
N GLU A 684 7.47 0.03 -7.79
CA GLU A 684 6.22 -0.72 -7.69
C GLU A 684 6.39 -2.24 -7.73
N LEU A 685 7.56 -2.74 -8.15
CA LEU A 685 7.85 -4.16 -8.30
C LEU A 685 8.63 -4.71 -7.09
N THR A 686 8.55 -6.01 -6.88
CA THR A 686 9.35 -6.69 -5.87
C THR A 686 10.84 -6.55 -6.16
N LEU A 687 11.64 -6.48 -5.09
CA LEU A 687 13.08 -6.46 -5.15
C LEU A 687 13.61 -7.77 -4.56
N GLU A 688 14.28 -8.56 -5.38
CA GLU A 688 14.96 -9.78 -4.92
C GLU A 688 16.38 -9.44 -4.49
N TRP A 689 16.74 -9.77 -3.25
CA TRP A 689 18.03 -9.41 -2.66
C TRP A 689 19.18 -10.10 -3.37
N ASN A 690 20.26 -9.35 -3.67
CA ASN A 690 21.45 -9.84 -4.32
C ASN A 690 22.70 -9.12 -3.76
N ASP A 691 23.51 -9.83 -2.99
CA ASP A 691 24.72 -9.28 -2.37
C ASP A 691 25.77 -8.81 -3.40
N ALA A 692 25.88 -9.49 -4.53
CA ALA A 692 26.81 -9.10 -5.60
C ALA A 692 26.43 -7.75 -6.22
N ALA A 693 25.13 -7.47 -6.34
CA ALA A 693 24.64 -6.20 -6.84
C ALA A 693 24.85 -5.05 -5.83
N VAL A 694 24.82 -5.34 -4.53
CA VAL A 694 25.19 -4.36 -3.48
C VAL A 694 26.66 -3.95 -3.65
N GLU A 695 27.57 -4.89 -3.83
CA GLU A 695 29.00 -4.61 -4.11
C GLU A 695 29.19 -3.86 -5.43
N GLY A 696 28.42 -4.20 -6.44
CA GLY A 696 28.39 -3.49 -7.73
C GLY A 696 28.01 -2.03 -7.57
N SER A 697 27.02 -1.75 -6.73
CA SER A 697 26.61 -0.37 -6.40
C SER A 697 27.72 0.40 -5.69
N TYR A 698 28.40 -0.22 -4.75
CA TYR A 698 29.55 0.39 -4.07
C TYR A 698 30.71 0.69 -5.05
N ARG A 699 31.03 -0.24 -5.95
CA ARG A 699 32.03 -0.03 -6.99
C ARG A 699 31.70 1.11 -7.93
N PHE A 700 30.43 1.26 -8.30
CA PHE A 700 29.98 2.40 -9.11
C PHE A 700 30.24 3.72 -8.40
N LEU A 701 29.92 3.84 -7.10
CA LEU A 701 30.19 5.06 -6.32
C LEU A 701 31.69 5.36 -6.24
N ARG A 702 32.52 4.35 -6.09
CA ARG A 702 33.97 4.50 -6.14
C ARG A 702 34.44 5.05 -7.49
N ARG A 703 33.88 4.58 -8.58
CA ARG A 703 34.18 5.09 -9.93
C ARG A 703 33.84 6.58 -10.06
N VAL A 704 32.68 6.98 -9.59
CA VAL A 704 32.25 8.39 -9.59
C VAL A 704 33.20 9.25 -8.76
N TYR A 705 33.54 8.80 -7.56
CA TYR A 705 34.48 9.49 -6.69
C TYR A 705 35.86 9.60 -7.33
N ASN A 706 36.39 8.53 -7.89
CA ASN A 706 37.71 8.50 -8.53
C ASN A 706 37.77 9.41 -9.76
N PHE A 707 36.69 9.47 -10.54
CA PHE A 707 36.60 10.41 -11.66
C PHE A 707 36.65 11.86 -11.18
N GLY A 708 35.87 12.20 -10.15
CA GLY A 708 35.91 13.54 -9.51
C GLY A 708 37.29 13.87 -8.98
N SER A 709 37.98 12.91 -8.37
CA SER A 709 39.37 13.08 -7.89
C SER A 709 40.35 13.40 -9.03
N LYS A 710 40.21 12.76 -10.18
CA LYS A 710 41.02 13.08 -11.37
C LYS A 710 40.75 14.49 -11.89
N LEU A 711 39.52 14.96 -11.80
CA LEU A 711 39.18 16.33 -12.21
C LEU A 711 39.87 17.38 -11.35
N THR A 712 40.12 17.15 -10.06
CA THR A 712 40.82 18.07 -9.19
C THR A 712 42.29 18.26 -9.58
N GLY A 713 42.91 17.29 -10.23
CA GLY A 713 44.26 17.36 -10.76
C GLY A 713 44.40 18.22 -12.04
N MET A 714 43.28 18.60 -12.63
CA MET A 714 43.21 19.48 -13.81
C MET A 714 42.91 20.92 -13.37
N ASP A 715 43.42 21.92 -14.05
CA ASP A 715 43.04 23.31 -13.79
C ASP A 715 41.58 23.53 -14.24
N MET A 716 40.66 23.23 -13.37
CA MET A 716 39.22 23.22 -13.65
C MET A 716 38.50 24.50 -13.19
N ALA A 717 39.19 25.34 -12.38
CA ALA A 717 38.56 26.53 -11.76
C ALA A 717 37.96 27.50 -12.79
N SER A 718 38.70 27.80 -13.86
CA SER A 718 38.21 28.67 -14.92
C SER A 718 37.08 28.03 -15.75
N ALA A 719 37.13 26.72 -15.96
CA ALA A 719 36.05 25.99 -16.67
C ALA A 719 34.76 25.91 -15.86
N VAL A 720 34.82 25.67 -14.54
CA VAL A 720 33.64 25.74 -13.65
C VAL A 720 33.04 27.14 -13.66
N GLN A 721 33.87 28.16 -13.58
CA GLN A 721 33.44 29.56 -13.68
C GLN A 721 32.77 29.85 -15.03
N GLY A 722 33.32 29.33 -16.12
CA GLY A 722 32.76 29.45 -17.47
C GLY A 722 31.37 28.82 -17.58
N VAL A 723 31.18 27.64 -17.06
CA VAL A 723 29.87 26.92 -17.03
C VAL A 723 28.85 27.69 -16.19
N ALA A 724 29.23 28.21 -15.02
CA ALA A 724 28.33 28.94 -14.13
C ALA A 724 28.06 30.38 -14.56
N GLY A 725 29.05 31.04 -15.22
CA GLY A 725 28.96 32.43 -15.66
C GLY A 725 28.28 32.62 -17.01
N ALA A 726 28.21 31.60 -17.83
CA ALA A 726 27.52 31.65 -19.11
C ALA A 726 25.99 31.61 -18.88
N LYS A 727 25.28 32.64 -19.28
CA LYS A 727 23.79 32.59 -19.33
C LYS A 727 23.27 31.50 -20.26
N SER A 728 24.10 31.12 -21.20
CA SER A 728 24.00 29.93 -22.02
C SER A 728 25.40 29.54 -22.48
N LEU A 729 25.68 28.26 -22.68
CA LEU A 729 26.93 27.79 -23.28
C LEU A 729 27.01 28.13 -24.78
N ASP A 730 26.15 29.03 -25.25
CA ASP A 730 26.04 29.47 -26.64
C ASP A 730 27.34 30.17 -27.13
N ASP A 731 28.05 30.81 -26.22
CA ASP A 731 29.30 31.48 -26.50
C ASP A 731 30.54 30.58 -26.47
N VAL A 732 30.36 29.31 -26.13
CA VAL A 732 31.46 28.33 -26.06
C VAL A 732 31.55 27.55 -27.35
N GLU A 733 32.70 27.58 -28.00
CA GLU A 733 33.00 26.69 -29.12
C GLU A 733 33.34 25.27 -28.65
N PHE A 734 32.75 24.27 -29.29
CA PHE A 734 33.05 22.88 -29.04
C PHE A 734 33.58 22.20 -30.29
N GLY A 735 34.68 21.49 -30.17
CA GLY A 735 35.20 20.64 -31.20
C GLY A 735 34.35 19.36 -31.40
N LYS A 736 34.72 18.54 -32.33
CA LYS A 736 33.97 17.33 -32.72
C LYS A 736 33.80 16.36 -31.54
N ALA A 737 34.85 16.09 -30.78
CA ALA A 737 34.82 15.17 -29.66
C ALA A 737 34.00 15.74 -28.49
N ALA A 738 34.15 17.03 -28.17
CA ALA A 738 33.37 17.71 -27.13
C ALA A 738 31.89 17.76 -27.48
N LYS A 739 31.53 18.00 -28.73
CA LYS A 739 30.13 17.92 -29.20
C LYS A 739 29.54 16.51 -29.05
N ALA A 740 30.32 15.48 -29.37
CA ALA A 740 29.88 14.09 -29.22
C ALA A 740 29.62 13.74 -27.75
N LEU A 741 30.47 14.19 -26.83
CA LEU A 741 30.27 14.00 -25.40
C LEU A 741 29.00 14.71 -24.91
N ARG A 742 28.81 15.97 -25.30
CA ARG A 742 27.62 16.75 -24.92
C ARG A 742 26.34 16.11 -25.48
N LEU A 743 26.37 15.64 -26.71
CA LEU A 743 25.23 14.94 -27.31
C LEU A 743 24.83 13.73 -26.49
N GLU A 744 25.79 12.90 -26.12
CA GLU A 744 25.54 11.69 -25.32
C GLU A 744 24.98 12.02 -23.93
N ILE A 745 25.60 12.96 -23.22
CA ILE A 745 25.16 13.39 -21.89
C ILE A 745 23.75 13.99 -21.92
N HIS A 746 23.45 14.88 -22.86
CA HIS A 746 22.16 15.53 -22.97
C HIS A 746 21.04 14.58 -23.47
N ASN A 747 21.36 13.59 -24.29
CA ASN A 747 20.40 12.54 -24.63
C ASN A 747 20.02 11.70 -23.43
N VAL A 748 21.01 11.31 -22.62
CA VAL A 748 20.77 10.58 -21.36
C VAL A 748 19.97 11.43 -20.39
N LEU A 749 20.31 12.71 -20.25
CA LEU A 749 19.59 13.64 -19.38
C LEU A 749 18.09 13.75 -19.76
N LYS A 750 17.82 13.83 -21.07
CA LYS A 750 16.43 13.87 -21.57
C LYS A 750 15.64 12.63 -21.12
N GLN A 751 16.24 11.45 -21.22
CA GLN A 751 15.63 10.20 -20.78
C GLN A 751 15.48 10.15 -19.27
N VAL A 752 16.49 10.57 -18.53
CA VAL A 752 16.47 10.63 -17.05
C VAL A 752 15.38 11.54 -16.52
N GLU A 753 15.19 12.72 -17.14
CA GLU A 753 14.11 13.62 -16.74
C GLU A 753 12.74 12.97 -16.90
N TYR A 754 12.52 12.27 -17.99
CA TYR A 754 11.31 11.48 -18.20
C TYR A 754 11.15 10.37 -17.15
N ASP A 755 12.23 9.65 -16.84
CA ASP A 755 12.21 8.57 -15.85
C ASP A 755 11.92 9.09 -14.44
N TYR A 756 12.47 10.24 -14.06
CA TYR A 756 12.14 10.90 -12.79
C TYR A 756 10.65 11.27 -12.71
N SER A 757 10.10 11.79 -13.80
CA SER A 757 8.68 12.19 -13.84
C SER A 757 7.73 11.02 -13.63
N ARG A 758 8.18 9.80 -13.93
CA ARG A 758 7.44 8.54 -13.78
C ARG A 758 7.87 7.73 -12.58
N MET A 759 8.75 8.26 -11.74
CA MET A 759 9.32 7.54 -10.58
C MET A 759 9.97 6.19 -10.97
N GLN A 760 10.55 6.10 -12.15
CA GLN A 760 11.30 4.93 -12.62
C GLN A 760 12.79 5.09 -12.27
N TYR A 761 13.09 4.92 -10.98
CA TYR A 761 14.40 5.25 -10.44
C TYR A 761 15.49 4.25 -10.83
N ASN A 762 15.13 3.01 -11.15
CA ASN A 762 16.09 2.03 -11.68
C ASN A 762 16.72 2.50 -13.00
N THR A 763 15.94 3.08 -13.89
CA THR A 763 16.42 3.62 -15.16
C THR A 763 17.15 4.96 -15.00
N VAL A 764 16.82 5.75 -13.98
CA VAL A 764 17.62 6.92 -13.58
C VAL A 764 19.04 6.51 -13.22
N VAL A 765 19.20 5.48 -12.41
CA VAL A 765 20.54 4.96 -12.04
C VAL A 765 21.29 4.44 -13.26
N SER A 766 20.62 3.71 -14.15
CA SER A 766 21.20 3.29 -15.43
C SER A 766 21.67 4.45 -16.25
N GLY A 767 20.90 5.55 -16.28
CA GLY A 767 21.28 6.81 -16.93
C GLY A 767 22.57 7.41 -16.36
N ALA A 768 22.67 7.45 -15.03
CA ALA A 768 23.88 7.91 -14.35
C ALA A 768 25.10 7.06 -14.71
N MET A 769 24.93 5.73 -14.82
CA MET A 769 25.99 4.82 -15.25
C MET A 769 26.43 5.09 -16.70
N LYS A 770 25.48 5.38 -17.59
CA LYS A 770 25.80 5.79 -18.98
C LYS A 770 26.58 7.08 -19.03
N MET A 771 26.23 8.05 -18.18
CA MET A 771 26.93 9.34 -18.09
C MET A 771 28.37 9.17 -17.64
N ILE A 772 28.64 8.40 -16.59
CA ILE A 772 30.01 8.17 -16.11
C ILE A 772 30.85 7.41 -17.13
N ASN A 773 30.27 6.45 -17.84
CA ASN A 773 30.94 5.74 -18.93
C ASN A 773 31.37 6.70 -20.02
N ALA A 774 30.48 7.58 -20.48
CA ALA A 774 30.79 8.58 -21.49
C ALA A 774 31.92 9.53 -21.06
N LEU A 775 31.90 9.98 -19.81
CA LEU A 775 32.93 10.84 -19.23
C LEU A 775 34.28 10.14 -19.11
N GLU A 776 34.30 8.89 -18.65
CA GLU A 776 35.55 8.10 -18.53
C GLU A 776 36.14 7.74 -19.89
N ASP A 777 35.32 7.48 -20.88
CA ASP A 777 35.75 7.13 -22.26
C ASP A 777 36.25 8.34 -23.04
N PHE A 778 35.98 9.55 -22.60
CA PHE A 778 36.42 10.78 -23.24
C PHE A 778 37.94 10.99 -23.01
N LYS A 779 38.73 10.94 -24.07
CA LYS A 779 40.18 11.05 -24.03
C LYS A 779 40.73 12.32 -24.75
N ALA A 780 39.91 12.99 -25.53
CA ALA A 780 40.29 14.11 -26.37
C ALA A 780 40.37 15.43 -25.57
N LEU A 781 41.25 15.50 -24.57
CA LEU A 781 41.37 16.65 -23.66
C LEU A 781 41.86 17.92 -24.35
N ASP A 782 42.50 17.84 -25.51
CA ASP A 782 42.97 18.97 -26.33
C ASP A 782 41.92 19.48 -27.31
N ASP A 783 40.79 18.83 -27.41
CA ASP A 783 39.70 19.30 -28.26
C ASP A 783 39.16 20.65 -27.77
N THR A 784 38.65 21.47 -28.67
CA THR A 784 38.08 22.78 -28.33
C THR A 784 36.88 22.57 -27.38
N GLY A 785 36.91 23.26 -26.25
CA GLY A 785 35.85 23.19 -25.27
C GLY A 785 35.77 21.89 -24.47
N ALA A 786 36.75 20.98 -24.59
CA ALA A 786 36.78 19.69 -23.91
C ALA A 786 36.60 19.77 -22.40
N LYS A 787 37.34 20.69 -21.76
CA LYS A 787 37.27 20.89 -20.30
C LYS A 787 35.87 21.38 -19.86
N VAL A 788 35.29 22.31 -20.62
CA VAL A 788 33.95 22.82 -20.35
C VAL A 788 32.89 21.68 -20.51
N ALA A 789 33.01 20.86 -21.54
CA ALA A 789 32.12 19.71 -21.75
C ALA A 789 32.23 18.69 -20.62
N LEU A 790 33.44 18.38 -20.13
CA LEU A 790 33.64 17.48 -19.00
C LEU A 790 33.06 18.03 -17.71
N ILE A 791 33.27 19.32 -17.42
CA ILE A 791 32.73 19.96 -16.20
C ILE A 791 31.23 20.04 -16.24
N GLU A 792 30.65 20.44 -17.35
CA GLU A 792 29.20 20.44 -17.55
C GLU A 792 28.64 19.04 -17.36
N GLY A 793 29.22 18.04 -18.04
CA GLY A 793 28.76 16.65 -17.99
C GLY A 793 28.83 16.05 -16.60
N PHE A 794 29.91 16.28 -15.86
CA PHE A 794 30.05 15.79 -14.49
C PHE A 794 29.11 16.52 -13.51
N GLY A 795 28.92 17.83 -13.70
CA GLY A 795 27.94 18.62 -12.94
C GLY A 795 26.49 18.14 -13.17
N ILE A 796 26.18 17.73 -14.40
CA ILE A 796 24.88 17.10 -14.72
C ILE A 796 24.77 15.74 -14.01
N LEU A 797 25.80 14.90 -14.08
CA LEU A 797 25.83 13.60 -13.40
C LEU A 797 25.61 13.75 -11.90
N LEU A 798 26.30 14.67 -11.24
CA LEU A 798 26.16 14.90 -9.80
C LEU A 798 24.73 15.29 -9.43
N ARG A 799 24.08 16.14 -10.22
CA ARG A 799 22.70 16.56 -9.97
C ARG A 799 21.70 15.43 -10.23
N VAL A 800 21.91 14.64 -11.26
CA VAL A 800 21.09 13.47 -11.57
C VAL A 800 21.22 12.40 -10.48
N LEU A 801 22.42 12.19 -9.97
CA LEU A 801 22.74 11.16 -8.98
C LEU A 801 22.40 11.59 -7.54
N TYR A 802 22.40 12.90 -7.28
CA TYR A 802 22.21 13.47 -5.94
C TYR A 802 21.00 12.92 -5.19
N PRO A 803 19.81 12.82 -5.77
CA PRO A 803 18.67 12.25 -5.05
C PRO A 803 18.89 10.83 -4.55
N ALA A 804 19.61 10.00 -5.28
CA ALA A 804 19.93 8.63 -4.89
C ALA A 804 21.10 8.55 -3.90
N THR A 805 22.16 9.33 -4.14
CA THR A 805 23.42 9.29 -3.37
C THR A 805 23.82 10.68 -2.90
N PRO A 806 23.04 11.27 -1.98
CA PRO A 806 23.19 12.67 -1.63
C PRO A 806 24.51 13.01 -0.95
N HIS A 807 25.08 12.09 -0.18
CA HIS A 807 26.35 12.33 0.54
C HIS A 807 27.53 12.50 -0.43
N LEU A 808 27.73 11.52 -1.30
CA LEU A 808 28.80 11.54 -2.28
C LEU A 808 28.66 12.74 -3.25
N ALA A 809 27.48 12.93 -3.77
CA ALA A 809 27.22 14.02 -4.72
C ALA A 809 27.45 15.39 -4.07
N HIS A 810 27.01 15.58 -2.83
CA HIS A 810 27.26 16.83 -2.09
C HIS A 810 28.76 17.11 -1.91
N VAL A 811 29.51 16.12 -1.44
CA VAL A 811 30.95 16.30 -1.18
C VAL A 811 31.71 16.63 -2.48
N LEU A 812 31.43 15.91 -3.55
CA LEU A 812 32.07 16.18 -4.85
C LEU A 812 31.67 17.57 -5.42
N TRP A 813 30.39 17.92 -5.28
CA TRP A 813 29.91 19.25 -5.71
C TRP A 813 30.62 20.38 -4.99
N SER A 814 30.79 20.24 -3.68
CA SER A 814 31.47 21.26 -2.86
C SER A 814 32.98 21.32 -3.13
N GLU A 815 33.64 20.17 -3.17
CA GLU A 815 35.11 20.12 -3.30
C GLU A 815 35.62 20.49 -4.70
N LEU A 816 34.80 20.23 -5.74
CA LEU A 816 35.13 20.62 -7.10
C LEU A 816 34.79 22.08 -7.43
N GLY A 817 34.17 22.81 -6.49
CA GLY A 817 33.89 24.24 -6.64
C GLY A 817 32.57 24.58 -7.33
N TYR A 818 31.74 23.62 -7.68
CA TYR A 818 30.41 23.90 -8.27
C TYR A 818 29.54 24.76 -7.35
N ALA A 819 29.61 24.53 -6.03
CA ALA A 819 28.82 25.27 -5.04
C ALA A 819 29.15 26.76 -5.02
N ASN A 820 30.40 27.16 -5.36
CA ASN A 820 30.80 28.56 -5.37
C ASN A 820 30.12 29.35 -6.50
N HIS A 821 29.60 28.68 -7.52
CA HIS A 821 29.02 29.32 -8.70
C HIS A 821 27.52 29.00 -8.86
N LEU A 822 27.10 27.82 -8.50
CA LEU A 822 25.71 27.35 -8.68
C LEU A 822 24.93 27.19 -7.37
N GLY A 823 25.59 27.51 -6.23
CA GLY A 823 25.02 27.36 -4.92
C GLY A 823 25.10 25.94 -4.37
N ASP A 824 24.58 25.75 -3.15
CA ASP A 824 24.51 24.45 -2.51
C ASP A 824 23.74 23.46 -3.38
N LEU A 825 24.20 22.24 -3.44
CA LEU A 825 23.56 21.20 -4.25
C LEU A 825 22.09 20.99 -3.87
N LEU A 826 21.74 21.17 -2.62
CA LEU A 826 20.34 21.13 -2.15
C LEU A 826 19.38 21.97 -3.00
N ASP A 827 19.82 23.18 -3.37
CA ASP A 827 19.03 24.19 -4.07
C ASP A 827 19.57 24.50 -5.47
N ALA A 828 20.58 23.75 -5.92
CA ALA A 828 21.13 23.93 -7.28
C ALA A 828 20.03 23.62 -8.31
N PRO A 829 19.96 24.40 -9.41
CA PRO A 829 18.92 24.16 -10.40
C PRO A 829 19.05 22.79 -11.04
N TRP A 830 17.92 22.12 -11.21
CA TRP A 830 17.85 20.87 -11.96
C TRP A 830 18.44 21.09 -13.36
N PRO A 831 19.35 20.21 -13.85
CA PRO A 831 19.97 20.40 -15.14
C PRO A 831 18.95 20.38 -16.28
N GLN A 832 19.10 21.30 -17.21
CA GLN A 832 18.25 21.41 -18.39
C GLN A 832 18.93 20.86 -19.62
N VAL A 833 18.17 20.15 -20.44
CA VAL A 833 18.63 19.68 -21.74
C VAL A 833 18.89 20.90 -22.62
N ASP A 834 20.12 21.03 -23.14
CA ASP A 834 20.45 22.03 -24.13
C ASP A 834 20.06 21.54 -25.53
N PRO A 835 19.08 22.17 -26.20
CA PRO A 835 18.67 21.74 -27.55
C PRO A 835 19.80 21.75 -28.55
N LYS A 836 20.77 22.67 -28.41
CA LYS A 836 21.93 22.78 -29.29
C LYS A 836 22.88 21.61 -29.14
N ALA A 837 22.97 21.02 -27.94
CA ALA A 837 23.77 19.82 -27.72
C ALA A 837 23.20 18.57 -28.43
N LEU A 838 21.92 18.58 -28.74
CA LEU A 838 21.25 17.50 -29.44
C LEU A 838 21.33 17.58 -30.97
N VAL A 839 21.83 18.70 -31.50
CA VAL A 839 22.01 18.85 -32.96
C VAL A 839 23.17 17.98 -33.42
N GLN A 840 22.90 17.09 -34.34
CA GLN A 840 23.92 16.25 -34.95
C GLN A 840 24.35 16.83 -36.29
N ASP A 841 25.65 17.04 -36.49
CA ASP A 841 26.20 17.38 -37.81
C ASP A 841 26.18 16.18 -38.74
N GLU A 842 26.34 14.99 -38.21
CA GLU A 842 26.30 13.71 -38.92
C GLU A 842 25.33 12.74 -38.23
N ILE A 843 24.60 11.97 -38.99
CA ILE A 843 23.72 10.88 -38.54
C ILE A 843 24.20 9.54 -39.05
N SER A 844 23.98 8.47 -38.28
CA SER A 844 24.24 7.10 -38.69
C SER A 844 22.94 6.48 -39.21
N LEU A 845 22.97 6.00 -40.46
CA LEU A 845 21.87 5.26 -41.05
C LEU A 845 22.22 3.78 -41.19
N VAL A 846 21.30 2.92 -40.85
CA VAL A 846 21.46 1.47 -41.00
C VAL A 846 21.54 1.16 -42.51
N LEU A 847 22.57 0.43 -42.91
CA LEU A 847 22.73 -0.05 -44.29
C LEU A 847 22.19 -1.46 -44.44
N GLN A 848 21.26 -1.63 -45.33
CA GLN A 848 20.72 -2.93 -45.69
C GLN A 848 21.01 -3.21 -47.17
N VAL A 849 21.25 -4.48 -47.49
CA VAL A 849 21.31 -4.96 -48.87
C VAL A 849 20.32 -6.11 -49.00
N ASN A 850 19.38 -5.99 -49.92
CA ASN A 850 18.27 -6.95 -50.07
C ASN A 850 17.52 -7.22 -48.77
N GLY A 851 17.31 -6.18 -47.95
CA GLY A 851 16.60 -6.26 -46.66
C GLY A 851 17.40 -6.84 -45.48
N LYS A 852 18.67 -7.22 -45.71
CA LYS A 852 19.56 -7.75 -44.66
C LYS A 852 20.53 -6.69 -44.15
N LEU A 853 20.68 -6.59 -42.82
CA LEU A 853 21.66 -5.69 -42.19
C LEU A 853 23.07 -5.98 -42.70
N ARG A 854 23.78 -4.94 -43.16
CA ARG A 854 25.15 -5.03 -43.66
C ARG A 854 26.11 -3.99 -43.10
N GLY A 855 25.68 -3.18 -42.17
CA GLY A 855 26.46 -2.16 -41.54
C GLY A 855 25.72 -0.85 -41.35
N ALA A 856 26.45 0.24 -41.34
CA ALA A 856 25.90 1.57 -41.22
C ALA A 856 26.71 2.55 -42.05
N ILE A 857 26.08 3.66 -42.46
CA ILE A 857 26.73 4.78 -43.17
C ILE A 857 26.58 6.04 -42.32
N LEU A 858 27.59 6.91 -42.38
CA LEU A 858 27.53 8.25 -41.79
C LEU A 858 27.25 9.26 -42.91
N VAL A 859 26.21 10.05 -42.73
CA VAL A 859 25.84 11.12 -43.66
C VAL A 859 25.60 12.41 -42.91
N SER A 860 25.72 13.57 -43.57
CA SER A 860 25.33 14.84 -43.00
C SER A 860 23.86 14.80 -42.58
N ALA A 861 23.54 15.37 -41.40
CA ALA A 861 22.17 15.48 -40.89
C ALA A 861 21.24 16.22 -41.88
N THR A 862 21.80 17.07 -42.73
CA THR A 862 21.10 17.84 -43.76
C THR A 862 21.21 17.21 -45.17
N ALA A 863 21.80 16.00 -45.29
CA ALA A 863 21.96 15.33 -46.54
C ALA A 863 20.60 15.05 -47.22
N ASP A 864 20.51 15.37 -48.53
CA ASP A 864 19.35 15.03 -49.31
C ASP A 864 19.37 13.53 -49.70
N LYS A 865 18.33 13.07 -50.33
CA LYS A 865 18.20 11.68 -50.76
C LYS A 865 19.35 11.25 -51.69
N ALA A 866 19.77 12.14 -52.60
CA ALA A 866 20.85 11.86 -53.56
C ALA A 866 22.20 11.69 -52.85
N ALA A 867 22.52 12.52 -51.87
CA ALA A 867 23.74 12.41 -51.07
C ALA A 867 23.74 11.13 -50.21
N ILE A 868 22.61 10.74 -49.64
CA ILE A 868 22.46 9.51 -48.84
C ILE A 868 22.68 8.28 -49.76
N GLU A 869 22.07 8.26 -50.95
CA GLU A 869 22.21 7.19 -51.92
C GLU A 869 23.69 7.06 -52.40
N ALA A 870 24.35 8.18 -52.66
CA ALA A 870 25.76 8.20 -53.05
C ALA A 870 26.65 7.65 -51.95
N ALA A 871 26.41 8.03 -50.68
CA ALA A 871 27.17 7.52 -49.53
C ALA A 871 26.97 6.01 -49.32
N ALA A 872 25.76 5.53 -49.53
CA ALA A 872 25.44 4.11 -49.44
C ALA A 872 26.12 3.30 -50.53
N LEU A 873 26.15 3.77 -51.76
CA LEU A 873 26.82 3.13 -52.90
C LEU A 873 28.32 3.12 -52.76
N ALA A 874 28.90 4.13 -52.11
CA ALA A 874 30.32 4.22 -51.84
C ALA A 874 30.81 3.35 -50.67
N ASN A 875 29.88 2.77 -49.90
CA ASN A 875 30.24 1.96 -48.72
C ASN A 875 30.92 0.65 -49.13
N GLU A 876 32.03 0.33 -48.50
CA GLU A 876 32.84 -0.86 -48.78
C GLU A 876 32.07 -2.17 -48.54
N GLU A 877 31.29 -2.27 -47.53
CA GLU A 877 30.48 -3.47 -47.22
C GLU A 877 29.41 -3.71 -48.29
N TYR A 878 28.75 -2.62 -48.77
CA TYR A 878 27.84 -2.74 -49.91
C TYR A 878 28.56 -3.24 -51.13
N GLN A 879 29.72 -2.66 -51.44
CA GLN A 879 30.49 -3.03 -52.64
C GLN A 879 30.92 -4.50 -52.63
N LYS A 880 31.28 -5.04 -51.48
CA LYS A 880 31.56 -6.48 -51.31
C LYS A 880 30.35 -7.36 -51.64
N PHE A 881 29.16 -6.94 -51.26
CA PHE A 881 27.92 -7.69 -51.56
C PHE A 881 27.39 -7.47 -52.97
N ALA A 882 27.67 -6.33 -53.56
CA ALA A 882 27.21 -6.02 -54.92
C ALA A 882 27.97 -6.79 -55.99
N GLU A 883 29.25 -7.14 -55.74
CA GLU A 883 30.11 -7.87 -56.69
C GLU A 883 30.07 -7.26 -58.10
N GLY A 884 30.04 -5.91 -58.17
CA GLY A 884 29.96 -5.19 -59.42
C GLY A 884 28.58 -5.11 -60.07
N ARG A 885 27.55 -5.64 -59.45
CA ARG A 885 26.17 -5.54 -59.93
C ARG A 885 25.61 -4.15 -59.69
N ALA A 886 24.87 -3.59 -60.65
CA ALA A 886 24.21 -2.32 -60.48
C ALA A 886 22.98 -2.45 -59.56
N PRO A 887 22.69 -1.44 -58.71
CA PRO A 887 21.52 -1.46 -57.89
C PRO A 887 20.22 -1.38 -58.73
N LYS A 888 19.24 -2.23 -58.41
CA LYS A 888 17.91 -2.18 -59.03
C LYS A 888 17.03 -1.10 -58.43
N LYS A 889 17.19 -0.88 -57.13
CA LYS A 889 16.40 0.07 -56.37
C LYS A 889 17.12 0.45 -55.10
N ILE A 890 17.02 1.73 -54.69
CA ILE A 890 17.50 2.22 -53.41
C ILE A 890 16.32 2.83 -52.66
N ILE A 891 16.09 2.35 -51.45
CA ILE A 891 15.02 2.80 -50.58
C ILE A 891 15.66 3.52 -49.40
N VAL A 892 15.39 4.82 -49.27
CA VAL A 892 15.86 5.65 -48.14
C VAL A 892 14.68 5.90 -47.20
N VAL A 893 14.82 5.47 -45.96
CA VAL A 893 13.90 5.83 -44.87
C VAL A 893 14.57 6.93 -44.08
N PRO A 894 14.11 8.19 -44.15
CA PRO A 894 14.76 9.33 -43.54
C PRO A 894 15.04 9.10 -42.05
N GLY A 895 16.31 9.39 -41.62
CA GLY A 895 16.75 9.27 -40.24
C GLY A 895 16.88 7.83 -39.70
N ARG A 896 16.66 6.79 -40.52
CA ARG A 896 16.63 5.40 -40.08
C ARG A 896 17.57 4.47 -40.84
N LEU A 897 17.33 4.27 -42.12
CA LEU A 897 18.05 3.27 -42.90
C LEU A 897 18.06 3.56 -44.40
N VAL A 898 19.00 2.94 -45.07
CA VAL A 898 19.05 2.81 -46.52
C VAL A 898 19.07 1.32 -46.88
N ASN A 899 18.16 0.90 -47.74
CA ASN A 899 18.14 -0.46 -48.29
C ASN A 899 18.43 -0.44 -49.81
N ILE A 900 19.48 -1.15 -50.21
CA ILE A 900 19.88 -1.29 -51.60
C ILE A 900 19.45 -2.66 -52.10
N VAL A 901 18.66 -2.69 -53.16
CA VAL A 901 18.25 -3.93 -53.81
C VAL A 901 19.14 -4.15 -55.05
N VAL A 902 19.87 -5.24 -55.11
CA VAL A 902 20.75 -5.66 -56.19
C VAL A 902 20.23 -6.85 -57.00
#